data_1b33615f3956969fd86d4204356e3015
#
_entry.id   1b33615f3956969fd86d4204356e3015
#
_cell.length_a   1.000
_cell.length_b   1.000
_cell.length_c   1.000
_cell.angle_alpha   90.00
_cell.angle_beta   90.00
_cell.angle_gamma   90.00
#
_symmetry.space_group_name_H-M   'P 1'
#
loop_
_entity.id
_entity.type
_entity.pdbx_description
1 polymer ?
#
loop_
_entity_poly.entity_id
_entity_poly.type
_entity_poly.pdbx_seq_one_letter_code
_entity_poly.pdbx_strand_id
1 'polypeptide(L)'
;MAVLLSTIIYAQTTVTGTVVTEDNMPVPGANVVFDATTGAVSDFDGNFTLVISDNPPFDLKISSIGFETATVTVTSDNLSFTVTLAESTSLLDEVVLSASRTPERLFESPVTVERFDYKDIAQSTGSSFYQSLENLKGVQINQGAMLLPIINTRGFSTIDNVGFVQLVDGMDNAAPGLNFSAGNLVGINEIDIQSVELLPGAASALYGANAIKGILLMNSKSPFDFPGFSAYIKSGVTSSDNGGDNTYYDAAVRFAHNWNDKFAVKAVVSIVEGDDWAATDYRDRNALGGRYMPGTTELMDSSQHPLYNGVNVYGEVGQTFDLTNVFRASVLPALVGNGTIDAATASQANTILGNFKPDFFGTQTINSTGYKETQLHDGGTSSFKVDLAAHYRIDGNKELIWNSKIGSGNTIYHATNRNNLKNFMLQQHKIEYRTPKLTARAYTSIEDSGHTHDMEFLGIRMANAQPGGIPGWFGNYLNAYFGQVFGLVDPNPLQGFSQVLNGAILGYDFDGLLTSLGKSGSDIPAHIAARKVADANMLVPGTEAFKTAHYNATTTSIGNGGAAIIDQSKSNNVEFNYNLGDLVPTFDLTVGGSYRQYVLRSNGTLFSDYDAPIKFDEVGFYTQAKKDLFDGAVKLTGSIRYDKSEFMDGSFTPRVGALVYLSPKHNVRASYQTGFRNPSSQDLYISLDVVRAIIIGTSPDSVDRFRIRTTGQSSLNPYTITGDMVMNNSYTLGILNGDFSKANLEYVEPEYVQTRELGYRYNGKKLSLDVSAYWSKFTNFITEETVITPLYGYVTDLSGAMAVDAGDFRAFNWNTNTDDIVKTMGISAGMDAKVGKFDLGTTLSYNELKKEGDNAGFISYFNTPKVRAKFQLGSVDLSEKFDFNVSARYHNSFMWEGTFFTEEISARWNFDASMNFDVPSLKGKIKVGAVNLSGKDYIPYAGGGTIGSTYYVQYSLDL
;
A
#
# COMPACT_ATOMS: atom_id res chain seq x y z
N MET A 1 58.51 -45.69 -51.60
CA MET A 1 58.01 -44.28 -51.57
C MET A 1 57.24 -44.08 -50.25
N ALA A 2 57.99 -43.65 -49.25
CA ALA A 2 57.40 -43.45 -47.91
C ALA A 2 56.95 -42.01 -47.79
N VAL A 3 55.65 -41.84 -47.59
CA VAL A 3 55.06 -40.50 -47.38
C VAL A 3 55.19 -40.22 -45.89
N LEU A 4 56.05 -39.28 -45.50
CA LEU A 4 56.13 -38.68 -44.20
C LEU A 4 54.92 -37.79 -43.98
N LEU A 5 53.95 -38.22 -43.13
CA LEU A 5 52.95 -37.33 -42.57
C LEU A 5 53.62 -36.57 -41.40
N SER A 6 53.92 -35.28 -41.67
CA SER A 6 54.28 -34.33 -40.58
C SER A 6 53.04 -33.93 -39.85
N THR A 7 52.77 -34.49 -38.66
CA THR A 7 51.80 -33.94 -37.74
C THR A 7 52.34 -32.64 -37.20
N ILE A 8 51.71 -31.51 -37.52
CA ILE A 8 51.93 -30.22 -36.89
C ILE A 8 51.30 -30.30 -35.49
N ILE A 9 52.15 -30.47 -34.47
CA ILE A 9 51.77 -30.37 -33.06
C ILE A 9 51.69 -28.86 -32.76
N TYR A 10 50.50 -28.30 -32.67
CA TYR A 10 50.31 -26.98 -32.09
C TYR A 10 50.58 -27.13 -30.58
N ALA A 11 51.59 -26.43 -30.08
CA ALA A 11 51.83 -26.31 -28.64
C ALA A 11 50.65 -25.44 -28.04
N GLN A 12 49.81 -26.03 -27.26
CA GLN A 12 48.78 -25.38 -26.52
C GLN A 12 49.31 -24.91 -25.19
N THR A 13 49.11 -23.64 -24.85
CA THR A 13 49.42 -23.06 -23.53
C THR A 13 48.24 -23.22 -22.63
N THR A 14 48.36 -23.92 -21.53
CA THR A 14 47.32 -24.01 -20.50
C THR A 14 47.63 -22.99 -19.40
N VAL A 15 46.69 -22.08 -19.17
CA VAL A 15 46.76 -21.07 -18.11
C VAL A 15 45.75 -21.45 -17.05
N THR A 16 46.17 -21.42 -15.79
CA THR A 16 45.28 -21.64 -14.64
C THR A 16 45.36 -20.45 -13.70
N GLY A 17 44.33 -20.22 -12.93
CA GLY A 17 44.37 -19.16 -11.92
C GLY A 17 43.10 -19.14 -11.05
N THR A 18 43.13 -18.25 -10.06
CA THR A 18 42.02 -18.02 -9.14
C THR A 18 41.68 -16.55 -9.18
N VAL A 19 40.41 -16.20 -9.33
CA VAL A 19 39.88 -14.83 -9.27
C VAL A 19 39.33 -14.62 -7.89
N VAL A 20 39.80 -13.57 -7.19
CA VAL A 20 39.37 -13.25 -5.81
C VAL A 20 39.04 -11.77 -5.68
N THR A 21 38.29 -11.42 -4.65
CA THR A 21 38.06 -10.01 -4.22
C THR A 21 39.29 -9.47 -3.46
N GLU A 22 39.27 -8.17 -3.13
CA GLU A 22 40.27 -7.55 -2.23
C GLU A 22 40.33 -8.21 -0.86
N ASP A 23 39.21 -8.78 -0.39
CA ASP A 23 39.10 -9.54 0.86
C ASP A 23 39.46 -11.02 0.71
N ASN A 24 40.06 -11.41 -0.41
CA ASN A 24 40.43 -12.79 -0.76
C ASN A 24 39.25 -13.78 -0.85
N MET A 25 38.05 -13.31 -1.05
CA MET A 25 36.91 -14.17 -1.34
C MET A 25 36.85 -14.56 -2.82
N PRO A 26 36.55 -15.83 -3.16
CA PRO A 26 36.46 -16.25 -4.56
C PRO A 26 35.39 -15.46 -5.32
N VAL A 27 35.68 -15.19 -6.59
CA VAL A 27 34.72 -14.53 -7.51
C VAL A 27 34.26 -15.58 -8.53
N PRO A 28 33.11 -16.24 -8.29
CA PRO A 28 32.55 -17.19 -9.23
C PRO A 28 31.97 -16.50 -10.46
N GLY A 29 32.03 -17.17 -11.60
CA GLY A 29 31.44 -16.64 -12.83
C GLY A 29 32.24 -15.49 -13.48
N ALA A 30 33.46 -15.21 -13.05
CA ALA A 30 34.32 -14.24 -13.68
C ALA A 30 34.71 -14.70 -15.09
N ASN A 31 34.55 -13.83 -16.09
CA ASN A 31 34.97 -14.10 -17.47
C ASN A 31 36.46 -13.83 -17.63
N VAL A 32 37.21 -14.83 -18.05
CA VAL A 32 38.63 -14.76 -18.39
C VAL A 32 38.73 -14.86 -19.91
N VAL A 33 39.04 -13.77 -20.59
CA VAL A 33 38.95 -13.65 -22.06
C VAL A 33 40.33 -13.36 -22.63
N PHE A 34 40.74 -14.16 -23.59
CA PHE A 34 41.93 -13.93 -24.42
C PHE A 34 41.59 -13.16 -25.68
N ASP A 35 40.64 -13.66 -26.47
CA ASP A 35 40.11 -12.98 -27.66
C ASP A 35 38.60 -13.19 -27.80
N ALA A 36 38.01 -12.77 -28.95
CA ALA A 36 36.56 -12.87 -29.17
C ALA A 36 35.99 -14.31 -29.17
N THR A 37 36.84 -15.32 -29.26
CA THR A 37 36.45 -16.73 -29.41
C THR A 37 37.01 -17.62 -28.31
N THR A 38 38.02 -17.16 -27.59
CA THR A 38 38.79 -17.93 -26.60
C THR A 38 38.64 -17.33 -25.20
N GLY A 39 37.97 -18.03 -24.32
CA GLY A 39 37.76 -17.59 -22.94
C GLY A 39 37.35 -18.75 -22.03
N ALA A 40 37.40 -18.53 -20.73
CA ALA A 40 36.94 -19.41 -19.68
C ALA A 40 36.12 -18.62 -18.64
N VAL A 41 35.37 -19.34 -17.83
CA VAL A 41 34.60 -18.75 -16.70
C VAL A 41 35.12 -19.39 -15.41
N SER A 42 35.33 -18.61 -14.36
CA SER A 42 35.74 -19.12 -13.06
C SER A 42 34.64 -19.96 -12.41
N ASP A 43 35.06 -21.03 -11.74
CA ASP A 43 34.19 -21.89 -10.92
C ASP A 43 33.79 -21.22 -9.58
N PHE A 44 33.11 -21.96 -8.70
CA PHE A 44 32.63 -21.46 -7.41
C PHE A 44 33.75 -21.09 -6.43
N ASP A 45 34.92 -21.71 -6.58
CA ASP A 45 36.13 -21.38 -5.80
C ASP A 45 36.97 -20.28 -6.48
N GLY A 46 36.42 -19.64 -7.53
CA GLY A 46 37.09 -18.63 -8.32
C GLY A 46 38.17 -19.19 -9.29
N ASN A 47 38.35 -20.49 -9.39
CA ASN A 47 39.37 -21.07 -10.22
C ASN A 47 38.96 -21.13 -11.70
N PHE A 48 39.91 -20.91 -12.57
CA PHE A 48 39.72 -21.09 -14.03
C PHE A 48 40.87 -21.85 -14.68
N THR A 49 40.56 -22.48 -15.77
CA THR A 49 41.54 -23.12 -16.68
C THR A 49 41.21 -22.71 -18.11
N LEU A 50 42.16 -22.11 -18.80
CA LEU A 50 42.02 -21.65 -20.18
C LEU A 50 43.13 -22.26 -21.03
N VAL A 51 42.75 -22.86 -22.15
CA VAL A 51 43.70 -23.46 -23.13
C VAL A 51 43.77 -22.51 -24.35
N ILE A 52 44.93 -22.01 -24.64
CA ILE A 52 45.19 -21.02 -25.69
C ILE A 52 46.19 -21.59 -26.70
N SER A 53 45.95 -21.37 -27.98
CA SER A 53 46.84 -21.86 -29.06
C SER A 53 48.10 -21.02 -29.26
N ASP A 54 48.16 -19.85 -28.61
CA ASP A 54 49.28 -18.90 -28.74
C ASP A 54 50.31 -19.11 -27.62
N ASN A 55 51.53 -18.74 -27.91
CA ASN A 55 52.62 -18.76 -26.93
C ASN A 55 52.67 -17.42 -26.17
N PRO A 56 52.93 -17.42 -24.87
CA PRO A 56 53.15 -16.19 -24.09
C PRO A 56 54.34 -15.37 -24.67
N PRO A 57 54.39 -14.03 -24.50
CA PRO A 57 53.45 -13.28 -23.66
C PRO A 57 52.16 -12.85 -24.40
N PHE A 58 51.03 -12.84 -23.66
CA PHE A 58 49.74 -12.32 -24.09
C PHE A 58 48.95 -11.83 -22.89
N ASP A 59 47.95 -10.96 -23.18
CA ASP A 59 47.09 -10.38 -22.14
C ASP A 59 45.77 -11.15 -22.00
N LEU A 60 45.36 -11.40 -20.76
CA LEU A 60 44.03 -11.89 -20.40
C LEU A 60 43.24 -10.73 -19.77
N LYS A 61 42.01 -10.55 -20.24
CA LYS A 61 41.06 -9.65 -19.60
C LYS A 61 40.15 -10.45 -18.67
N ILE A 62 40.20 -10.13 -17.39
CA ILE A 62 39.37 -10.76 -16.37
C ILE A 62 38.34 -9.77 -15.92
N SER A 63 37.07 -10.14 -16.08
CA SER A 63 35.94 -9.27 -15.71
C SER A 63 34.86 -10.07 -14.98
N SER A 64 34.29 -9.49 -13.98
CA SER A 64 33.10 -10.00 -13.31
C SER A 64 32.13 -8.86 -13.02
N ILE A 65 30.89 -9.22 -12.91
CA ILE A 65 29.83 -8.25 -12.64
C ILE A 65 30.02 -7.69 -11.24
N GLY A 66 30.01 -6.35 -11.14
CA GLY A 66 30.28 -5.66 -9.85
C GLY A 66 31.77 -5.38 -9.59
N PHE A 67 32.66 -5.75 -10.49
CA PHE A 67 34.08 -5.54 -10.33
C PHE A 67 34.70 -4.75 -11.49
N GLU A 68 35.80 -4.02 -11.22
CA GLU A 68 36.63 -3.42 -12.26
C GLU A 68 37.34 -4.52 -13.09
N THR A 69 37.37 -4.34 -14.40
CA THR A 69 38.10 -5.29 -15.28
C THR A 69 39.57 -5.22 -15.03
N ALA A 70 40.17 -6.34 -14.67
CA ALA A 70 41.62 -6.49 -14.58
C ALA A 70 42.23 -7.03 -15.89
N THR A 71 43.40 -6.55 -16.22
CA THR A 71 44.20 -7.12 -17.33
C THR A 71 45.49 -7.73 -16.77
N VAL A 72 45.72 -8.98 -17.07
CA VAL A 72 46.91 -9.71 -16.62
C VAL A 72 47.72 -10.16 -17.80
N THR A 73 48.98 -9.76 -17.85
CA THR A 73 49.92 -10.25 -18.86
C THR A 73 50.47 -11.62 -18.43
N VAL A 74 50.16 -12.63 -19.20
CA VAL A 74 50.67 -14.00 -19.01
C VAL A 74 52.02 -14.11 -19.69
N THR A 75 53.00 -14.64 -18.96
CA THR A 75 54.33 -14.91 -19.44
C THR A 75 54.66 -16.41 -19.31
N SER A 76 55.71 -16.87 -20.00
CA SER A 76 56.12 -18.29 -19.94
C SER A 76 56.49 -18.78 -18.55
N ASP A 77 56.82 -17.85 -17.64
CA ASP A 77 57.23 -18.14 -16.26
C ASP A 77 56.05 -18.02 -15.28
N ASN A 78 54.89 -17.51 -15.74
CA ASN A 78 53.71 -17.27 -14.91
C ASN A 78 52.41 -17.74 -15.61
N LEU A 79 52.22 -19.05 -15.66
CA LEU A 79 51.06 -19.73 -16.22
C LEU A 79 49.96 -20.03 -15.16
N SER A 80 50.24 -19.74 -13.90
CA SER A 80 49.27 -19.92 -12.79
C SER A 80 49.40 -18.75 -11.84
N PHE A 81 48.28 -18.03 -11.64
CA PHE A 81 48.28 -16.79 -10.85
C PHE A 81 46.92 -16.53 -10.19
N THR A 82 46.94 -15.67 -9.16
CA THR A 82 45.74 -15.14 -8.55
C THR A 82 45.50 -13.73 -9.06
N VAL A 83 44.24 -13.44 -9.42
CA VAL A 83 43.80 -12.10 -9.85
C VAL A 83 42.88 -11.54 -8.81
N THR A 84 43.24 -10.41 -8.24
CA THR A 84 42.35 -9.65 -7.37
C THR A 84 41.55 -8.66 -8.20
N LEU A 85 40.22 -8.77 -8.19
CA LEU A 85 39.31 -7.80 -8.78
C LEU A 85 38.92 -6.78 -7.71
N ALA A 86 39.19 -5.52 -8.01
CA ALA A 86 38.65 -4.41 -7.20
C ALA A 86 37.14 -4.27 -7.44
N GLU A 87 36.37 -4.04 -6.39
CA GLU A 87 34.93 -3.79 -6.55
C GLU A 87 34.69 -2.52 -7.38
N SER A 88 33.69 -2.59 -8.26
CA SER A 88 33.27 -1.39 -9.00
C SER A 88 32.63 -0.41 -8.03
N THR A 89 33.13 0.80 -7.98
CA THR A 89 32.63 1.85 -7.09
C THR A 89 31.42 2.59 -7.64
N SER A 90 30.88 2.17 -8.77
CA SER A 90 29.74 2.81 -9.42
C SER A 90 28.50 1.93 -9.32
N LEU A 91 27.45 2.46 -8.66
CA LEU A 91 26.11 1.83 -8.61
C LEU A 91 25.53 1.49 -10.00
N LEU A 92 25.96 2.23 -11.04
CA LEU A 92 25.44 2.02 -12.41
C LEU A 92 26.09 0.83 -13.14
N ASP A 93 27.14 0.22 -12.61
CA ASP A 93 27.74 -1.01 -13.15
C ASP A 93 27.08 -2.29 -12.60
N GLU A 94 26.18 -2.17 -11.66
CA GLU A 94 25.44 -3.30 -11.10
C GLU A 94 24.48 -3.94 -12.10
N VAL A 95 24.25 -5.23 -11.91
CA VAL A 95 23.34 -6.01 -12.77
C VAL A 95 21.92 -5.98 -12.24
N VAL A 96 20.98 -5.79 -13.15
CA VAL A 96 19.54 -5.81 -12.91
C VAL A 96 18.85 -6.82 -13.83
N LEU A 97 17.73 -7.35 -13.37
CA LEU A 97 16.87 -8.29 -14.11
C LEU A 97 15.53 -7.65 -14.49
N SER A 98 15.12 -6.62 -13.76
CA SER A 98 13.77 -6.03 -13.85
C SER A 98 13.46 -5.41 -15.19
N ALA A 99 14.43 -4.79 -15.84
CA ALA A 99 14.23 -4.04 -17.06
C ALA A 99 13.91 -4.91 -18.29
N SER A 100 14.40 -6.15 -18.29
CA SER A 100 14.35 -7.01 -19.50
C SER A 100 14.13 -8.48 -19.23
N ARG A 101 13.91 -8.88 -17.96
CA ARG A 101 13.88 -10.29 -17.52
C ARG A 101 15.14 -11.11 -17.87
N THR A 102 16.20 -10.44 -18.29
CA THR A 102 17.54 -11.01 -18.54
C THR A 102 18.58 -10.14 -17.85
N PRO A 103 19.71 -10.72 -17.34
CA PRO A 103 20.73 -9.92 -16.68
C PRO A 103 21.29 -8.84 -17.60
N GLU A 104 21.29 -7.59 -17.16
CA GLU A 104 21.90 -6.45 -17.86
C GLU A 104 22.46 -5.44 -16.85
N ARG A 105 23.48 -4.67 -17.25
CA ARG A 105 24.00 -3.62 -16.36
C ARG A 105 22.98 -2.49 -16.23
N LEU A 106 22.85 -1.92 -15.03
CA LEU A 106 21.97 -0.78 -14.77
C LEU A 106 22.24 0.38 -15.74
N PHE A 107 23.51 0.65 -16.03
CA PHE A 107 23.92 1.69 -16.98
C PHE A 107 23.43 1.40 -18.41
N GLU A 108 23.23 0.14 -18.78
CA GLU A 108 22.82 -0.31 -20.11
C GLU A 108 21.31 -0.42 -20.29
N SER A 109 20.55 -0.25 -19.21
CA SER A 109 19.08 -0.35 -19.26
C SER A 109 18.45 0.83 -20.00
N PRO A 110 17.61 0.57 -21.03
CA PRO A 110 16.90 1.63 -21.77
C PRO A 110 15.76 2.28 -20.98
N VAL A 111 15.50 1.84 -19.78
CA VAL A 111 14.48 2.35 -18.86
C VAL A 111 15.09 2.74 -17.52
N THR A 112 14.34 3.50 -16.72
CA THR A 112 14.74 3.81 -15.36
C THR A 112 14.58 2.56 -14.50
N VAL A 113 15.65 2.19 -13.80
CA VAL A 113 15.68 1.17 -12.75
C VAL A 113 16.45 1.74 -11.58
N GLU A 114 15.97 1.50 -10.38
CA GLU A 114 16.69 1.76 -9.13
C GLU A 114 17.03 0.41 -8.53
N ARG A 115 18.18 0.30 -7.90
CA ARG A 115 18.62 -0.90 -7.20
C ARG A 115 19.05 -0.57 -5.77
N PHE A 116 18.84 -1.52 -4.89
CA PHE A 116 19.16 -1.44 -3.47
C PHE A 116 19.58 -2.83 -3.02
N ASP A 117 20.81 -3.00 -2.61
CA ASP A 117 21.34 -4.31 -2.27
C ASP A 117 21.53 -4.50 -0.75
N TYR A 118 22.07 -5.65 -0.35
CA TYR A 118 22.28 -5.97 1.05
C TYR A 118 23.29 -5.04 1.75
N LYS A 119 24.25 -4.45 1.00
CA LYS A 119 25.20 -3.46 1.54
C LYS A 119 24.51 -2.15 1.83
N ASP A 120 23.66 -1.69 0.90
CA ASP A 120 22.83 -0.48 1.09
C ASP A 120 21.90 -0.62 2.30
N ILE A 121 21.32 -1.84 2.49
CA ILE A 121 20.47 -2.13 3.65
C ILE A 121 21.26 -2.01 4.94
N ALA A 122 22.48 -2.57 4.99
CA ALA A 122 23.32 -2.51 6.16
C ALA A 122 23.67 -1.05 6.55
N GLN A 123 23.84 -0.17 5.54
CA GLN A 123 24.19 1.24 5.72
C GLN A 123 22.94 2.14 5.92
N SER A 124 21.74 1.66 5.68
CA SER A 124 20.53 2.47 5.72
C SER A 124 20.22 3.02 7.12
N THR A 125 19.57 4.19 7.19
CA THR A 125 19.15 4.83 8.44
C THR A 125 17.79 4.34 8.95
N GLY A 126 17.00 3.68 8.10
CA GLY A 126 15.65 3.21 8.44
C GLY A 126 15.63 2.14 9.53
N SER A 127 14.55 2.05 10.28
CA SER A 127 14.32 0.97 11.24
C SER A 127 14.03 -0.37 10.56
N SER A 128 13.64 -0.36 9.28
CA SER A 128 13.50 -1.52 8.39
C SER A 128 14.00 -1.17 6.98
N PHE A 129 14.36 -2.19 6.19
CA PHE A 129 14.79 -1.94 4.80
C PHE A 129 13.68 -1.30 3.95
N TYR A 130 12.40 -1.61 4.20
CA TYR A 130 11.28 -0.99 3.50
C TYR A 130 11.26 0.54 3.66
N GLN A 131 11.48 1.04 4.88
CA GLN A 131 11.61 2.49 5.10
C GLN A 131 12.78 3.08 4.33
N SER A 132 13.87 2.34 4.23
CA SER A 132 15.10 2.78 3.56
C SER A 132 14.93 2.92 2.04
N LEU A 133 13.97 2.20 1.43
CA LEU A 133 13.63 2.35 0.00
C LEU A 133 13.14 3.76 -0.34
N GLU A 134 12.67 4.54 0.63
CA GLU A 134 12.35 5.94 0.40
C GLU A 134 13.56 6.76 -0.08
N ASN A 135 14.78 6.32 0.20
CA ASN A 135 16.00 6.97 -0.27
C ASN A 135 16.25 6.80 -1.76
N LEU A 136 15.62 5.84 -2.43
CA LEU A 136 15.72 5.68 -3.87
C LEU A 136 15.06 6.84 -4.64
N LYS A 137 15.58 7.10 -5.85
CA LYS A 137 15.11 8.18 -6.71
C LYS A 137 13.64 7.93 -7.13
N GLY A 138 12.80 8.94 -6.95
CA GLY A 138 11.40 8.89 -7.37
C GLY A 138 10.47 8.11 -6.45
N VAL A 139 10.98 7.43 -5.42
CA VAL A 139 10.18 6.67 -4.46
C VAL A 139 9.53 7.59 -3.43
N GLN A 140 8.27 7.32 -3.13
CA GLN A 140 7.50 7.89 -2.02
C GLN A 140 7.07 6.73 -1.13
N ILE A 141 7.22 6.89 0.17
CA ILE A 141 6.67 5.96 1.16
C ILE A 141 5.70 6.71 2.06
N ASN A 142 4.48 6.18 2.14
CA ASN A 142 3.53 6.55 3.17
C ASN A 142 3.47 5.41 4.18
N GLN A 143 3.75 5.71 5.44
CA GLN A 143 3.74 4.71 6.49
C GLN A 143 2.29 4.43 6.90
N GLY A 144 1.73 3.33 6.42
CA GLY A 144 0.35 2.92 6.74
C GLY A 144 0.21 2.45 8.18
N ALA A 145 1.16 1.63 8.62
CA ALA A 145 1.32 1.08 9.94
C ALA A 145 2.79 0.68 10.13
N MET A 146 3.21 0.26 11.30
CA MET A 146 4.61 -0.11 11.56
C MET A 146 5.14 -1.17 10.57
N LEU A 147 4.29 -2.13 10.20
CA LEU A 147 4.64 -3.24 9.29
C LEU A 147 4.13 -3.08 7.86
N LEU A 148 3.34 -2.04 7.55
CA LEU A 148 2.74 -1.81 6.24
C LEU A 148 3.19 -0.48 5.63
N PRO A 149 4.43 -0.37 5.15
CA PRO A 149 4.86 0.76 4.34
C PRO A 149 4.25 0.68 2.94
N ILE A 150 3.66 1.78 2.50
CA ILE A 150 3.06 1.93 1.18
C ILE A 150 4.10 2.54 0.26
N ILE A 151 4.65 1.74 -0.64
CA ILE A 151 5.69 2.16 -1.60
C ILE A 151 5.02 2.60 -2.89
N ASN A 152 5.35 3.80 -3.36
CA ASN A 152 4.78 4.34 -4.58
C ASN A 152 5.81 5.05 -5.44
N THR A 153 5.54 5.12 -6.75
CA THR A 153 6.34 5.89 -7.72
C THR A 153 5.44 6.66 -8.67
N ARG A 154 5.86 7.88 -9.06
CA ARG A 154 5.20 8.69 -10.11
C ARG A 154 3.74 9.07 -9.83
N GLY A 155 3.27 8.97 -8.60
CA GLY A 155 1.92 9.36 -8.20
C GLY A 155 0.96 8.19 -7.97
N PHE A 156 -0.30 8.49 -7.60
CA PHE A 156 -1.37 7.54 -7.30
C PHE A 156 -1.08 6.67 -6.06
N SER A 157 -0.72 7.33 -4.97
CA SER A 157 -0.47 6.67 -3.70
C SER A 157 -1.79 6.35 -3.00
N THR A 158 -2.26 5.14 -3.18
CA THR A 158 -3.40 4.57 -2.44
C THR A 158 -2.87 3.64 -1.34
N ILE A 159 -3.67 3.39 -0.32
CA ILE A 159 -3.26 2.56 0.82
C ILE A 159 -3.23 1.07 0.43
N ASP A 160 -4.17 0.62 -0.39
CA ASP A 160 -4.21 -0.70 -1.02
C ASP A 160 -3.07 -0.89 -2.04
N ASN A 161 -2.53 0.22 -2.57
CA ASN A 161 -1.42 0.27 -3.51
C ASN A 161 -1.67 -0.51 -4.82
N VAL A 162 -2.89 -0.52 -5.29
CA VAL A 162 -3.29 -1.19 -6.54
C VAL A 162 -2.53 -0.61 -7.74
N GLY A 163 -2.06 -1.47 -8.62
CA GLY A 163 -1.27 -1.08 -9.78
C GLY A 163 0.24 -0.93 -9.53
N PHE A 164 0.71 -1.17 -8.31
CA PHE A 164 2.12 -1.30 -7.95
C PHE A 164 2.41 -2.74 -7.50
N VAL A 165 3.17 -3.47 -8.27
CA VAL A 165 3.41 -4.90 -8.04
C VAL A 165 4.66 -5.11 -7.18
N GLN A 166 4.58 -5.96 -6.16
CA GLN A 166 5.72 -6.37 -5.34
C GLN A 166 5.96 -7.88 -5.49
N LEU A 167 7.11 -8.26 -6.02
CA LEU A 167 7.48 -9.67 -6.18
C LEU A 167 8.60 -10.05 -5.21
N VAL A 168 8.41 -11.15 -4.48
CA VAL A 168 9.45 -11.80 -3.65
C VAL A 168 9.84 -13.11 -4.30
N ASP A 169 11.06 -13.25 -4.75
CA ASP A 169 11.56 -14.41 -5.51
C ASP A 169 10.64 -14.78 -6.69
N GLY A 170 10.03 -13.75 -7.31
CA GLY A 170 9.12 -13.85 -8.42
C GLY A 170 7.68 -14.26 -8.05
N MET A 171 7.33 -14.40 -6.78
CA MET A 171 5.96 -14.58 -6.29
C MET A 171 5.35 -13.22 -5.92
N ASP A 172 4.10 -13.01 -6.27
CA ASP A 172 3.36 -11.79 -5.94
C ASP A 172 3.12 -11.71 -4.42
N ASN A 173 3.61 -10.64 -3.79
CA ASN A 173 3.52 -10.40 -2.34
C ASN A 173 2.22 -9.66 -1.95
N ALA A 174 1.19 -9.78 -2.76
CA ALA A 174 -0.14 -9.23 -2.47
C ALA A 174 -1.07 -10.32 -1.91
N ALA A 175 -1.94 -9.92 -1.01
CA ALA A 175 -3.04 -10.73 -0.51
C ALA A 175 -4.06 -10.94 -1.63
N PRO A 176 -4.41 -12.19 -2.03
CA PRO A 176 -5.28 -12.45 -3.18
C PRO A 176 -6.70 -11.90 -3.06
N GLY A 177 -7.26 -11.88 -1.86
CA GLY A 177 -8.61 -11.40 -1.57
C GLY A 177 -8.63 -9.99 -1.03
N LEU A 178 -7.95 -9.71 0.07
CA LEU A 178 -7.87 -8.36 0.66
C LEU A 178 -7.13 -7.35 -0.24
N ASN A 179 -6.44 -7.83 -1.28
CA ASN A 179 -5.87 -7.06 -2.38
C ASN A 179 -4.96 -5.89 -1.94
N PHE A 180 -4.13 -6.11 -0.94
CA PHE A 180 -3.10 -5.16 -0.52
C PHE A 180 -1.72 -5.80 -0.54
N SER A 181 -0.69 -4.98 -0.76
CA SER A 181 0.70 -5.43 -0.65
C SER A 181 1.06 -5.69 0.80
N ALA A 182 1.40 -6.94 1.13
CA ALA A 182 1.61 -7.39 2.52
C ALA A 182 2.85 -6.77 3.21
N GLY A 183 3.65 -5.97 2.50
CA GLY A 183 4.76 -5.18 3.02
C GLY A 183 5.72 -6.03 3.87
N ASN A 184 6.06 -5.52 5.05
CA ASN A 184 6.91 -6.23 6.01
C ASN A 184 6.13 -7.18 6.94
N LEU A 185 4.79 -7.18 6.88
CA LEU A 185 3.97 -8.07 7.70
C LEU A 185 4.27 -9.55 7.39
N VAL A 186 4.36 -9.90 6.10
CA VAL A 186 4.62 -11.26 5.63
C VAL A 186 5.66 -11.34 4.50
N GLY A 187 6.27 -10.22 4.12
CA GLY A 187 7.25 -10.13 3.03
C GLY A 187 8.61 -10.78 3.33
N ILE A 188 9.58 -10.45 2.49
CA ILE A 188 10.94 -10.97 2.63
C ILE A 188 11.60 -10.53 3.95
N ASN A 189 12.42 -11.40 4.52
CA ASN A 189 13.24 -11.07 5.69
C ASN A 189 14.45 -10.21 5.31
N GLU A 190 14.70 -9.13 6.04
CA GLU A 190 15.83 -8.21 5.80
C GLU A 190 17.18 -8.94 5.72
N ILE A 191 17.42 -9.90 6.62
CA ILE A 191 18.67 -10.67 6.66
C ILE A 191 18.91 -11.55 5.43
N ASP A 192 17.86 -11.90 4.70
CA ASP A 192 17.92 -12.78 3.54
C ASP A 192 17.81 -12.02 2.20
N ILE A 193 17.76 -10.69 2.20
CA ILE A 193 17.73 -9.91 0.97
C ILE A 193 19.11 -9.92 0.31
N GLN A 194 19.15 -10.27 -0.98
CA GLN A 194 20.31 -10.12 -1.84
C GLN A 194 20.23 -8.78 -2.60
N SER A 195 19.08 -8.52 -3.25
CA SER A 195 18.84 -7.29 -4.01
C SER A 195 17.36 -6.94 -4.06
N VAL A 196 17.13 -5.65 -4.16
CA VAL A 196 15.82 -5.07 -4.45
C VAL A 196 15.95 -4.21 -5.70
N GLU A 197 15.11 -4.45 -6.69
CA GLU A 197 15.09 -3.71 -7.93
C GLU A 197 13.73 -3.04 -8.10
N LEU A 198 13.73 -1.75 -8.40
CA LEU A 198 12.53 -0.97 -8.61
C LEU A 198 12.48 -0.43 -10.03
N LEU A 199 11.41 -0.77 -10.74
CA LEU A 199 11.09 -0.24 -12.06
C LEU A 199 9.90 0.71 -11.92
N PRO A 200 10.07 2.04 -11.98
CA PRO A 200 8.98 2.98 -11.80
C PRO A 200 8.13 3.11 -13.07
N GLY A 201 6.80 3.25 -12.89
CA GLY A 201 5.85 3.45 -13.99
C GLY A 201 5.43 2.15 -14.67
N ALA A 202 5.01 2.25 -15.95
CA ALA A 202 4.41 1.13 -16.68
C ALA A 202 5.43 0.01 -17.01
N ALA A 203 5.19 -1.19 -16.53
CA ALA A 203 6.01 -2.39 -16.74
C ALA A 203 5.20 -3.59 -17.29
N SER A 204 3.92 -3.38 -17.65
CA SER A 204 2.99 -4.45 -18.04
C SER A 204 3.47 -5.26 -19.24
N ALA A 205 4.21 -4.68 -20.18
CA ALA A 205 4.73 -5.39 -21.37
C ALA A 205 5.64 -6.60 -21.04
N LEU A 206 6.15 -6.69 -19.81
CA LEU A 206 6.96 -7.84 -19.36
C LEU A 206 6.31 -8.57 -18.18
N TYR A 207 5.64 -7.83 -17.29
CA TYR A 207 5.15 -8.36 -16.02
C TYR A 207 3.64 -8.61 -16.00
N GLY A 208 2.93 -8.19 -17.05
CA GLY A 208 1.49 -8.42 -17.21
C GLY A 208 0.64 -7.34 -16.57
N ALA A 209 -0.62 -7.65 -16.41
CA ALA A 209 -1.60 -6.77 -15.79
C ALA A 209 -1.13 -6.22 -14.43
N ASN A 210 -1.62 -5.04 -14.07
CA ASN A 210 -1.42 -4.38 -12.77
C ASN A 210 -0.03 -3.76 -12.55
N ALA A 211 0.97 -3.95 -13.41
CA ALA A 211 2.26 -3.27 -13.33
C ALA A 211 2.23 -1.92 -14.06
N ILE A 212 1.38 -0.97 -13.64
CA ILE A 212 1.19 0.33 -14.29
C ILE A 212 1.80 1.51 -13.51
N LYS A 213 1.92 1.38 -12.18
CA LYS A 213 2.50 2.40 -11.29
C LYS A 213 3.94 2.08 -10.88
N GLY A 214 4.40 0.87 -11.13
CA GLY A 214 5.74 0.37 -10.85
C GLY A 214 5.77 -1.08 -10.45
N ILE A 215 6.97 -1.62 -10.37
CA ILE A 215 7.22 -2.96 -9.87
C ILE A 215 8.46 -2.98 -8.98
N LEU A 216 8.36 -3.67 -7.85
CA LEU A 216 9.43 -3.94 -6.92
C LEU A 216 9.77 -5.44 -6.94
N LEU A 217 10.98 -5.79 -7.32
CA LEU A 217 11.49 -7.15 -7.29
C LEU A 217 12.43 -7.28 -6.11
N MET A 218 12.14 -8.19 -5.22
CA MET A 218 12.96 -8.52 -4.06
C MET A 218 13.48 -9.92 -4.20
N ASN A 219 14.79 -10.07 -4.28
CA ASN A 219 15.46 -11.35 -4.47
C ASN A 219 16.16 -11.77 -3.18
N SER A 220 15.92 -12.99 -2.75
CA SER A 220 16.55 -13.56 -1.57
C SER A 220 17.92 -14.15 -1.88
N LYS A 221 18.78 -14.20 -0.85
CA LYS A 221 20.13 -14.81 -0.92
C LYS A 221 20.04 -16.29 -1.28
N SER A 222 20.78 -16.70 -2.32
CA SER A 222 20.92 -18.10 -2.69
C SER A 222 21.68 -18.87 -1.59
N PRO A 223 21.23 -20.08 -1.21
CA PRO A 223 21.98 -20.89 -0.23
C PRO A 223 23.31 -21.43 -0.79
N PHE A 224 23.49 -21.44 -2.10
CA PHE A 224 24.76 -21.78 -2.73
C PHE A 224 25.79 -20.67 -2.59
N ASP A 225 25.36 -19.41 -2.83
CA ASP A 225 26.25 -18.25 -2.89
C ASP A 225 26.48 -17.61 -1.52
N PHE A 226 25.53 -17.81 -0.60
CA PHE A 226 25.59 -17.30 0.78
C PHE A 226 25.33 -18.42 1.80
N PRO A 227 26.22 -19.44 1.88
CA PRO A 227 26.14 -20.43 2.96
C PRO A 227 26.56 -19.78 4.28
N GLY A 228 26.19 -20.38 5.41
CA GLY A 228 26.58 -19.94 6.74
C GLY A 228 25.41 -19.63 7.65
N PHE A 229 25.72 -18.96 8.75
CA PHE A 229 24.76 -18.56 9.77
C PHE A 229 24.81 -17.05 9.96
N SER A 230 23.65 -16.41 9.86
CA SER A 230 23.49 -14.99 10.11
C SER A 230 22.36 -14.77 11.10
N ALA A 231 22.51 -13.79 11.98
CA ALA A 231 21.47 -13.43 12.94
C ALA A 231 21.53 -11.93 13.26
N TYR A 232 20.38 -11.34 13.60
CA TYR A 232 20.36 -10.06 14.28
C TYR A 232 19.29 -10.03 15.37
N ILE A 233 19.50 -9.16 16.33
CA ILE A 233 18.52 -8.71 17.29
C ILE A 233 18.54 -7.19 17.34
N LYS A 234 17.38 -6.58 17.21
CA LYS A 234 17.11 -5.15 17.25
C LYS A 234 16.11 -4.89 18.37
N SER A 235 16.39 -3.92 19.20
CA SER A 235 15.46 -3.41 20.19
C SER A 235 15.38 -1.90 20.07
N GLY A 236 14.19 -1.36 20.23
CA GLY A 236 13.97 0.05 20.04
C GLY A 236 12.78 0.60 20.82
N VAL A 237 12.62 1.90 20.69
CA VAL A 237 11.51 2.66 21.25
C VAL A 237 10.90 3.50 20.13
N THR A 238 9.57 3.40 19.96
CA THR A 238 8.78 4.36 19.21
C THR A 238 8.23 5.40 20.18
N SER A 239 8.35 6.70 19.85
CA SER A 239 7.97 7.81 20.73
C SER A 239 7.10 8.79 19.96
N SER A 240 5.90 9.08 20.46
CA SER A 240 5.00 10.09 19.91
C SER A 240 4.25 10.82 21.03
N ASP A 241 3.90 12.09 20.78
CA ASP A 241 3.20 12.92 21.77
C ASP A 241 1.86 12.29 22.23
N ASN A 242 1.17 11.60 21.32
CA ASN A 242 -0.15 11.02 21.59
C ASN A 242 -0.13 9.53 21.93
N GLY A 243 0.86 8.77 21.45
CA GLY A 243 1.00 7.32 21.66
C GLY A 243 1.96 6.99 22.83
N GLY A 244 2.71 7.97 23.33
CA GLY A 244 3.73 7.76 24.34
C GLY A 244 4.98 7.02 23.82
N ASP A 245 5.73 6.45 24.75
CA ASP A 245 6.94 5.68 24.48
C ASP A 245 6.63 4.19 24.54
N ASN A 246 6.77 3.50 23.40
CA ASN A 246 6.50 2.07 23.26
C ASN A 246 7.77 1.33 22.84
N THR A 247 8.03 0.19 23.44
CA THR A 247 9.18 -0.65 23.08
C THR A 247 8.82 -1.58 21.93
N TYR A 248 9.78 -1.85 21.04
CA TYR A 248 9.65 -2.89 20.04
C TYR A 248 10.90 -3.75 19.95
N TYR A 249 10.72 -4.97 19.45
CA TYR A 249 11.75 -5.95 19.21
C TYR A 249 11.65 -6.47 17.78
N ASP A 250 12.79 -6.68 17.14
CA ASP A 250 12.89 -7.28 15.81
C ASP A 250 14.12 -8.20 15.80
N ALA A 251 13.91 -9.46 15.53
CA ALA A 251 14.98 -10.44 15.51
C ALA A 251 14.82 -11.39 14.32
N ALA A 252 15.94 -11.79 13.74
CA ALA A 252 15.96 -12.78 12.68
C ALA A 252 17.18 -13.68 12.76
N VAL A 253 16.98 -14.91 12.28
CA VAL A 253 18.04 -15.92 12.13
C VAL A 253 17.94 -16.50 10.72
N ARG A 254 19.07 -16.60 10.05
CA ARG A 254 19.23 -17.26 8.76
C ARG A 254 20.30 -18.34 8.87
N PHE A 255 19.99 -19.52 8.40
CA PHE A 255 20.91 -20.63 8.22
C PHE A 255 20.86 -21.12 6.78
N ALA A 256 22.02 -21.30 6.14
CA ALA A 256 22.11 -21.89 4.83
C ALA A 256 23.32 -22.85 4.76
N HIS A 257 23.13 -23.97 4.09
CA HIS A 257 24.18 -24.96 3.92
C HIS A 257 24.17 -25.54 2.53
N ASN A 258 25.38 -25.68 1.97
CA ASN A 258 25.65 -26.21 0.65
C ASN A 258 26.42 -27.54 0.77
N TRP A 259 25.91 -28.61 0.12
CA TRP A 259 26.57 -29.91 0.04
C TRP A 259 27.07 -30.17 -1.40
N ASN A 260 28.39 -30.14 -1.56
CA ASN A 260 29.07 -30.53 -2.82
C ASN A 260 28.54 -29.78 -4.06
N ASP A 261 28.10 -28.52 -3.93
CA ASP A 261 27.54 -27.70 -4.98
C ASP A 261 26.38 -28.32 -5.77
N LYS A 262 25.77 -29.38 -5.25
CA LYS A 262 24.61 -30.07 -5.84
C LYS A 262 23.33 -29.86 -5.11
N PHE A 263 23.39 -29.80 -3.77
CA PHE A 263 22.20 -29.62 -2.94
C PHE A 263 22.47 -28.58 -1.87
N ALA A 264 21.62 -27.60 -1.80
CA ALA A 264 21.70 -26.56 -0.76
C ALA A 264 20.33 -26.29 -0.16
N VAL A 265 20.32 -25.93 1.11
CA VAL A 265 19.09 -25.53 1.82
C VAL A 265 19.30 -24.22 2.54
N LYS A 266 18.20 -23.49 2.73
CA LYS A 266 18.17 -22.37 3.67
C LYS A 266 16.91 -22.40 4.51
N ALA A 267 17.02 -21.87 5.72
CA ALA A 267 15.92 -21.61 6.62
C ALA A 267 16.12 -20.22 7.24
N VAL A 268 15.08 -19.42 7.20
CA VAL A 268 15.05 -18.08 7.79
C VAL A 268 13.83 -17.97 8.67
N VAL A 269 14.02 -17.45 9.88
CA VAL A 269 12.94 -17.17 10.83
C VAL A 269 13.12 -15.76 11.34
N SER A 270 12.04 -14.99 11.41
CA SER A 270 12.04 -13.67 12.03
C SER A 270 10.78 -13.42 12.85
N ILE A 271 10.93 -12.55 13.81
CA ILE A 271 9.86 -12.05 14.66
C ILE A 271 10.02 -10.56 14.86
N VAL A 272 8.91 -9.83 14.73
CA VAL A 272 8.78 -8.43 15.14
C VAL A 272 7.63 -8.35 16.10
N GLU A 273 7.79 -7.58 17.17
CA GLU A 273 6.74 -7.34 18.18
C GLU A 273 6.88 -5.90 18.71
N GLY A 274 5.76 -5.19 18.82
CA GLY A 274 5.71 -3.81 19.29
C GLY A 274 4.28 -3.27 19.27
N ASP A 275 4.16 -1.94 19.37
CA ASP A 275 2.89 -1.25 19.26
C ASP A 275 2.85 -0.39 17.99
N ASP A 276 1.72 -0.40 17.32
CA ASP A 276 1.50 0.37 16.10
C ASP A 276 1.24 1.86 16.42
N TRP A 277 1.35 2.71 15.42
CA TRP A 277 1.09 4.13 15.52
C TRP A 277 -0.41 4.39 15.72
N ALA A 278 -0.79 4.85 16.91
CA ALA A 278 -2.18 5.18 17.23
C ALA A 278 -2.71 6.32 16.35
N ALA A 279 -3.90 6.16 15.82
CA ALA A 279 -4.60 7.23 15.11
C ALA A 279 -5.36 8.10 16.14
N THR A 280 -4.95 9.35 16.24
CA THR A 280 -5.41 10.29 17.28
C THR A 280 -5.91 11.61 16.71
N ASP A 281 -6.31 11.62 15.46
CA ASP A 281 -6.97 12.78 14.85
C ASP A 281 -8.44 12.82 15.28
N TYR A 282 -8.75 13.66 16.24
CA TYR A 282 -10.10 13.85 16.75
C TYR A 282 -10.78 15.12 16.22
N ARG A 283 -10.28 15.71 15.14
CA ARG A 283 -10.97 16.82 14.47
C ARG A 283 -12.29 16.34 13.89
N ASP A 284 -13.26 17.27 13.85
CA ASP A 284 -14.56 17.00 13.22
C ASP A 284 -14.39 16.78 11.71
N ARG A 285 -14.73 15.61 11.24
CA ARG A 285 -14.66 15.18 9.83
C ARG A 285 -15.50 16.08 8.91
N ASN A 286 -16.60 16.62 9.42
CA ASN A 286 -17.48 17.53 8.68
C ASN A 286 -16.96 18.99 8.67
N ALA A 287 -15.90 19.27 9.43
CA ALA A 287 -15.27 20.58 9.51
C ALA A 287 -13.76 20.43 9.72
N LEU A 288 -13.04 19.94 8.71
CA LEU A 288 -11.61 19.63 8.78
C LEU A 288 -10.71 20.83 9.09
N GLY A 289 -11.20 22.08 8.89
CA GLY A 289 -10.55 23.28 9.43
C GLY A 289 -10.63 23.39 10.96
N GLY A 290 -11.33 22.45 11.60
CA GLY A 290 -11.64 22.41 13.02
C GLY A 290 -12.88 23.24 13.38
N ARG A 291 -13.77 22.69 14.21
CA ARG A 291 -14.75 23.46 14.96
C ARG A 291 -14.09 23.87 16.26
N TYR A 292 -13.97 25.15 16.50
CA TYR A 292 -13.35 25.69 17.71
C TYR A 292 -14.41 26.19 18.67
N MET A 293 -14.15 26.07 19.97
CA MET A 293 -14.92 26.69 21.00
C MET A 293 -14.97 28.21 20.76
N PRO A 294 -16.11 28.88 20.86
CA PRO A 294 -16.23 30.29 20.58
C PRO A 294 -15.21 31.14 21.38
N GLY A 295 -14.39 31.88 20.65
CA GLY A 295 -13.36 32.75 21.22
C GLY A 295 -12.08 32.02 21.71
N THR A 296 -11.89 30.73 21.36
CA THR A 296 -10.73 29.94 21.75
C THR A 296 -10.06 29.28 20.53
N THR A 297 -8.92 28.65 20.75
CA THR A 297 -8.26 27.75 19.78
C THR A 297 -8.47 26.27 20.14
N GLU A 298 -9.32 25.98 21.11
CA GLU A 298 -9.66 24.62 21.53
C GLU A 298 -10.65 23.99 20.57
N LEU A 299 -10.32 22.81 20.06
CA LEU A 299 -11.19 22.05 19.16
C LEU A 299 -12.40 21.51 19.93
N MET A 300 -13.58 21.66 19.35
CA MET A 300 -14.79 21.00 19.86
C MET A 300 -14.71 19.50 19.65
N ASP A 301 -15.17 18.76 20.63
CA ASP A 301 -15.39 17.31 20.57
C ASP A 301 -16.90 16.95 20.62
N SER A 302 -17.18 15.66 20.69
CA SER A 302 -18.55 15.14 20.76
C SER A 302 -19.35 15.68 21.94
N SER A 303 -18.69 16.04 23.06
CA SER A 303 -19.36 16.58 24.24
C SER A 303 -19.83 18.01 24.07
N GLN A 304 -19.40 18.68 23.02
CA GLN A 304 -19.57 20.13 22.84
C GLN A 304 -20.42 20.49 21.61
N HIS A 305 -20.60 19.56 20.66
CA HIS A 305 -21.37 19.85 19.45
C HIS A 305 -22.20 18.63 18.98
N PRO A 306 -23.51 18.78 18.70
CA PRO A 306 -24.36 17.66 18.28
C PRO A 306 -23.95 17.01 16.95
N LEU A 307 -23.37 17.78 16.01
CA LEU A 307 -22.93 17.34 14.69
C LEU A 307 -21.52 16.76 14.65
N TYR A 308 -20.79 16.76 15.78
CA TYR A 308 -19.42 16.27 15.78
C TYR A 308 -19.34 14.84 15.27
N ASN A 309 -18.37 14.61 14.37
CA ASN A 309 -18.04 13.30 13.79
C ASN A 309 -16.52 13.23 13.66
N GLY A 310 -15.89 12.58 14.62
CA GLY A 310 -14.42 12.55 14.72
C GLY A 310 -13.76 11.70 13.65
N VAL A 311 -12.58 12.14 13.18
CA VAL A 311 -11.83 11.39 12.14
C VAL A 311 -11.44 9.99 12.64
N ASN A 312 -10.86 9.90 13.83
CA ASN A 312 -10.49 8.61 14.45
C ASN A 312 -11.38 8.29 15.66
N VAL A 313 -12.69 8.46 15.49
CA VAL A 313 -13.74 8.03 16.40
C VAL A 313 -14.68 7.09 15.65
N TYR A 314 -14.97 5.94 16.21
CA TYR A 314 -15.67 4.84 15.54
C TYR A 314 -17.01 4.55 16.20
N GLY A 315 -18.00 4.25 15.39
CA GLY A 315 -19.33 3.93 15.86
C GLY A 315 -20.23 5.13 16.12
N GLU A 316 -19.85 6.31 15.62
CA GLU A 316 -20.73 7.48 15.58
C GLU A 316 -21.80 7.29 14.51
N VAL A 317 -23.06 7.37 14.88
CA VAL A 317 -24.20 7.24 13.98
C VAL A 317 -24.97 8.55 13.96
N GLY A 318 -25.06 9.17 12.77
CA GLY A 318 -25.81 10.40 12.56
C GLY A 318 -27.29 10.11 12.29
N GLN A 319 -28.18 10.82 12.96
CA GLN A 319 -29.61 10.80 12.65
C GLN A 319 -30.15 12.22 12.63
N THR A 320 -30.93 12.52 11.61
CA THR A 320 -31.60 13.83 11.46
C THR A 320 -32.99 13.77 12.05
N PHE A 321 -33.30 14.74 12.89
CA PHE A 321 -34.58 14.88 13.55
C PHE A 321 -35.22 16.24 13.24
N ASP A 322 -36.49 16.25 12.82
CA ASP A 322 -37.36 17.41 12.98
C ASP A 322 -37.73 17.50 14.47
N LEU A 323 -37.00 18.33 15.20
CA LEU A 323 -37.15 18.45 16.66
C LEU A 323 -38.53 18.96 17.06
N THR A 324 -39.17 19.78 16.24
CA THR A 324 -40.52 20.24 16.49
C THR A 324 -41.52 19.10 16.39
N ASN A 325 -41.41 18.28 15.38
CA ASN A 325 -42.28 17.12 15.21
C ASN A 325 -42.01 16.04 16.29
N VAL A 326 -40.73 15.78 16.63
CA VAL A 326 -40.37 14.88 17.75
C VAL A 326 -40.98 15.39 19.06
N PHE A 327 -40.88 16.69 19.34
CA PHE A 327 -41.51 17.28 20.52
C PHE A 327 -43.01 17.03 20.56
N ARG A 328 -43.73 17.34 19.46
CA ARG A 328 -45.17 17.17 19.33
C ARG A 328 -45.61 15.70 19.42
N ALA A 329 -44.92 14.78 18.75
CA ALA A 329 -45.30 13.39 18.63
C ALA A 329 -44.91 12.53 19.84
N SER A 330 -43.84 12.88 20.55
CA SER A 330 -43.26 12.01 21.61
C SER A 330 -43.22 12.70 22.97
N VAL A 331 -42.77 13.96 23.03
CA VAL A 331 -42.54 14.66 24.31
C VAL A 331 -43.84 15.16 24.92
N LEU A 332 -44.70 15.81 24.14
CA LEU A 332 -45.98 16.30 24.64
C LEU A 332 -46.87 15.20 25.27
N PRO A 333 -47.05 14.03 24.63
CA PRO A 333 -47.77 12.89 25.24
C PRO A 333 -47.10 12.38 26.52
N ALA A 334 -45.76 12.37 26.58
CA ALA A 334 -45.04 11.97 27.78
C ALA A 334 -45.24 12.95 28.96
N LEU A 335 -45.25 14.29 28.69
CA LEU A 335 -45.53 15.31 29.69
C LEU A 335 -46.95 15.19 30.24
N VAL A 336 -47.91 14.78 29.43
CA VAL A 336 -49.27 14.46 29.90
C VAL A 336 -49.29 13.20 30.75
N GLY A 337 -48.62 12.14 30.27
CA GLY A 337 -48.57 10.83 30.92
C GLY A 337 -47.98 10.88 32.33
N ASN A 338 -47.00 11.74 32.57
CA ASN A 338 -46.37 11.93 33.89
C ASN A 338 -47.01 13.06 34.73
N GLY A 339 -48.05 13.67 34.21
CA GLY A 339 -48.81 14.71 34.95
C GLY A 339 -48.15 16.09 35.01
N THR A 340 -47.09 16.34 34.20
CA THR A 340 -46.39 17.65 34.13
C THR A 340 -47.33 18.73 33.54
N ILE A 341 -48.08 18.37 32.50
CA ILE A 341 -49.11 19.23 31.87
C ILE A 341 -50.40 18.42 31.70
N ASP A 342 -51.54 19.11 31.55
CA ASP A 342 -52.80 18.47 31.23
C ASP A 342 -53.00 18.26 29.72
N ALA A 343 -53.95 17.43 29.34
CA ALA A 343 -54.24 17.11 27.94
C ALA A 343 -54.73 18.33 27.14
N ALA A 344 -55.34 19.28 27.74
CA ALA A 344 -55.80 20.51 27.10
C ALA A 344 -54.62 21.41 26.74
N THR A 345 -53.68 21.59 27.67
CA THR A 345 -52.41 22.28 27.46
C THR A 345 -51.59 21.64 26.36
N ALA A 346 -51.47 20.32 26.35
CA ALA A 346 -50.75 19.59 25.27
C ALA A 346 -51.44 19.77 23.90
N SER A 347 -52.78 19.72 23.85
CA SER A 347 -53.51 19.93 22.59
C SER A 347 -53.33 21.34 22.07
N GLN A 348 -53.31 22.33 22.95
CA GLN A 348 -53.03 23.73 22.60
C GLN A 348 -51.60 23.89 22.08
N ALA A 349 -50.63 23.32 22.75
CA ALA A 349 -49.21 23.33 22.32
C ALA A 349 -49.01 22.68 20.95
N ASN A 350 -49.65 21.52 20.74
CA ASN A 350 -49.59 20.82 19.45
C ASN A 350 -50.20 21.67 18.31
N THR A 351 -51.30 22.38 18.58
CA THR A 351 -51.97 23.29 17.62
C THR A 351 -51.08 24.52 17.33
N ILE A 352 -50.51 25.14 18.35
CA ILE A 352 -49.65 26.32 18.21
C ILE A 352 -48.40 25.96 17.38
N LEU A 353 -47.65 24.94 17.78
CA LEU A 353 -46.43 24.53 17.09
C LEU A 353 -46.72 24.02 15.68
N GLY A 354 -47.83 23.33 15.45
CA GLY A 354 -48.17 22.83 14.12
C GLY A 354 -48.67 23.91 13.14
N ASN A 355 -49.34 24.97 13.60
CA ASN A 355 -49.95 25.96 12.73
C ASN A 355 -49.18 27.28 12.63
N PHE A 356 -48.51 27.71 13.72
CA PHE A 356 -47.83 29.00 13.76
C PHE A 356 -46.33 28.91 13.48
N LYS A 357 -45.66 27.88 14.02
CA LYS A 357 -44.24 27.70 13.78
C LYS A 357 -43.89 26.19 13.78
N PRO A 358 -44.18 25.45 12.67
CA PRO A 358 -43.97 24.02 12.60
C PRO A 358 -42.49 23.62 12.64
N ASP A 359 -41.57 24.58 12.39
CA ASP A 359 -40.11 24.42 12.44
C ASP A 359 -39.48 25.10 13.66
N PHE A 360 -40.20 25.31 14.76
CA PHE A 360 -39.77 26.09 15.92
C PHE A 360 -38.43 25.65 16.52
N PHE A 361 -38.22 24.36 16.74
CA PHE A 361 -36.94 23.77 17.19
C PHE A 361 -36.03 23.41 16.03
N GLY A 362 -36.48 23.60 14.79
CA GLY A 362 -35.72 23.29 13.58
C GLY A 362 -35.50 21.79 13.32
N THR A 363 -34.73 21.52 12.28
CA THR A 363 -34.24 20.19 11.93
C THR A 363 -32.77 20.09 12.29
N GLN A 364 -32.42 19.11 13.10
CA GLN A 364 -31.07 18.92 13.62
C GLN A 364 -30.57 17.51 13.36
N THR A 365 -29.40 17.41 12.75
CA THR A 365 -28.64 16.14 12.72
C THR A 365 -27.86 16.02 14.01
N ILE A 366 -27.95 14.86 14.65
CA ILE A 366 -27.27 14.54 15.91
C ILE A 366 -26.48 13.26 15.65
N ASN A 367 -25.19 13.29 15.96
CA ASN A 367 -24.35 12.11 15.91
C ASN A 367 -24.25 11.50 17.33
N SER A 368 -24.42 10.19 17.46
CA SER A 368 -24.16 9.48 18.71
C SER A 368 -22.68 9.53 19.07
N THR A 369 -22.34 9.29 20.33
CA THR A 369 -20.96 9.24 20.78
C THR A 369 -20.33 7.90 20.42
N GLY A 370 -19.18 7.94 19.74
CA GLY A 370 -18.39 6.76 19.39
C GLY A 370 -17.23 6.50 20.36
N TYR A 371 -16.36 5.57 19.99
CA TYR A 371 -15.16 5.17 20.71
C TYR A 371 -13.90 5.62 19.97
N LYS A 372 -12.92 6.15 20.70
CA LYS A 372 -11.57 6.44 20.17
C LYS A 372 -10.86 5.14 19.80
N GLU A 373 -9.95 5.19 18.82
CA GLU A 373 -9.17 4.02 18.40
C GLU A 373 -8.48 3.33 19.58
N THR A 374 -7.84 4.11 20.44
CA THR A 374 -7.14 3.62 21.63
C THR A 374 -8.04 2.96 22.69
N GLN A 375 -9.34 3.09 22.58
CA GLN A 375 -10.33 2.41 23.43
C GLN A 375 -10.77 1.05 22.86
N LEU A 376 -10.66 0.88 21.52
CA LEU A 376 -11.08 -0.32 20.80
C LEU A 376 -9.91 -1.22 20.44
N HIS A 377 -8.69 -0.69 20.36
CA HIS A 377 -7.50 -1.42 19.97
C HIS A 377 -6.36 -1.19 20.96
N ASP A 378 -5.62 -2.25 21.29
CA ASP A 378 -4.53 -2.24 22.24
C ASP A 378 -3.17 -1.77 21.67
N GLY A 379 -3.12 -1.45 20.36
CA GLY A 379 -1.89 -1.02 19.67
C GLY A 379 -0.99 -2.18 19.23
N GLY A 380 -1.15 -3.38 19.78
CA GLY A 380 -0.22 -4.48 19.53
C GLY A 380 -0.05 -4.84 18.06
N THR A 381 1.20 -4.72 17.57
CA THR A 381 1.61 -5.14 16.23
C THR A 381 2.64 -6.26 16.33
N SER A 382 2.56 -7.23 15.42
CA SER A 382 3.50 -8.34 15.40
C SER A 382 3.64 -8.95 14.01
N SER A 383 4.81 -9.56 13.75
CA SER A 383 5.05 -10.36 12.55
C SER A 383 5.90 -11.56 12.90
N PHE A 384 5.49 -12.72 12.46
CA PHE A 384 6.28 -13.95 12.51
C PHE A 384 6.42 -14.50 11.09
N LYS A 385 7.65 -14.71 10.63
CA LYS A 385 7.93 -15.17 9.26
C LYS A 385 8.86 -16.36 9.27
N VAL A 386 8.55 -17.32 8.40
CA VAL A 386 9.40 -18.48 8.11
C VAL A 386 9.59 -18.58 6.60
N ASP A 387 10.84 -18.69 6.15
CA ASP A 387 11.19 -18.95 4.75
C ASP A 387 12.09 -20.19 4.71
N LEU A 388 11.66 -21.21 3.96
CA LEU A 388 12.38 -22.46 3.75
C LEU A 388 12.63 -22.63 2.25
N ALA A 389 13.86 -22.94 1.87
CA ALA A 389 14.17 -23.25 0.49
C ALA A 389 15.12 -24.45 0.38
N ALA A 390 14.92 -25.24 -0.67
CA ALA A 390 15.82 -26.31 -1.08
C ALA A 390 16.15 -26.15 -2.56
N HIS A 391 17.42 -26.16 -2.87
CA HIS A 391 17.97 -25.98 -4.20
C HIS A 391 18.74 -27.25 -4.61
N TYR A 392 18.45 -27.74 -5.80
CA TYR A 392 19.13 -28.91 -6.37
C TYR A 392 19.69 -28.61 -7.75
N ARG A 393 21.00 -28.61 -7.90
CA ARG A 393 21.71 -28.50 -9.19
C ARG A 393 21.76 -29.84 -9.87
N ILE A 394 21.01 -30.02 -10.95
CA ILE A 394 20.98 -31.25 -11.77
C ILE A 394 22.32 -31.41 -12.48
N ASP A 395 22.81 -30.32 -13.07
CA ASP A 395 24.15 -30.11 -13.57
C ASP A 395 24.54 -28.64 -13.32
N GLY A 396 25.77 -28.25 -13.65
CA GLY A 396 26.33 -26.93 -13.32
C GLY A 396 25.47 -25.72 -13.78
N ASN A 397 24.47 -25.95 -14.66
CA ASN A 397 23.66 -24.89 -15.28
C ASN A 397 22.15 -25.09 -15.12
N LYS A 398 21.69 -26.16 -14.44
CA LYS A 398 20.25 -26.46 -14.29
C LYS A 398 19.93 -26.66 -12.83
N GLU A 399 18.98 -25.93 -12.35
CA GLU A 399 18.61 -25.89 -10.94
C GLU A 399 17.10 -26.11 -10.76
N LEU A 400 16.76 -26.96 -9.80
CA LEU A 400 15.38 -27.11 -9.30
C LEU A 400 15.31 -26.49 -7.92
N ILE A 401 14.36 -25.60 -7.72
CA ILE A 401 14.19 -24.83 -6.49
C ILE A 401 12.80 -25.11 -5.93
N TRP A 402 12.73 -25.50 -4.68
CA TRP A 402 11.53 -25.47 -3.86
C TRP A 402 11.65 -24.35 -2.84
N ASN A 403 10.60 -23.56 -2.67
CA ASN A 403 10.55 -22.49 -1.66
C ASN A 403 9.17 -22.45 -1.01
N SER A 404 9.14 -22.26 0.31
CA SER A 404 7.93 -22.12 1.11
C SER A 404 8.09 -20.95 2.07
N LYS A 405 7.26 -19.91 1.91
CA LYS A 405 7.22 -18.73 2.75
C LYS A 405 5.90 -18.71 3.51
N ILE A 406 5.95 -18.51 4.81
CA ILE A 406 4.78 -18.39 5.69
C ILE A 406 5.01 -17.18 6.55
N GLY A 407 4.08 -16.24 6.50
CA GLY A 407 4.07 -15.08 7.38
C GLY A 407 2.72 -14.92 8.07
N SER A 408 2.74 -14.55 9.33
CA SER A 408 1.55 -14.24 10.11
C SER A 408 1.81 -13.06 11.02
N GLY A 409 0.78 -12.23 11.25
CA GLY A 409 0.97 -11.10 12.16
C GLY A 409 -0.30 -10.31 12.43
N ASN A 410 -0.09 -9.27 13.22
CA ASN A 410 -1.11 -8.31 13.63
C ASN A 410 -0.65 -6.90 13.25
N THR A 411 -1.55 -6.06 12.76
CA THR A 411 -1.27 -4.65 12.47
C THR A 411 -2.57 -3.93 12.11
N ILE A 412 -2.55 -2.61 12.10
CA ILE A 412 -3.66 -1.83 11.54
C ILE A 412 -3.47 -1.67 10.03
N TYR A 413 -4.53 -1.95 9.28
CA TYR A 413 -4.63 -1.70 7.85
C TYR A 413 -5.72 -0.66 7.58
N HIS A 414 -5.38 0.41 6.91
CA HIS A 414 -6.33 1.45 6.54
C HIS A 414 -6.72 1.25 5.07
N ALA A 415 -7.90 0.71 4.81
CA ALA A 415 -8.55 0.66 3.49
C ALA A 415 -9.55 1.83 3.38
N THR A 416 -10.76 1.57 2.91
CA THR A 416 -11.88 2.51 3.00
C THR A 416 -12.21 2.84 4.48
N ASN A 417 -12.24 1.81 5.32
CA ASN A 417 -12.25 1.92 6.79
C ASN A 417 -10.90 1.47 7.36
N ARG A 418 -10.67 1.76 8.64
CA ARG A 418 -9.55 1.15 9.38
C ARG A 418 -9.93 -0.24 9.84
N ASN A 419 -9.05 -1.20 9.57
CA ASN A 419 -9.20 -2.59 9.90
C ASN A 419 -8.08 -3.03 10.84
N ASN A 420 -8.40 -3.77 11.87
CA ASN A 420 -7.41 -4.44 12.69
C ASN A 420 -7.17 -5.83 12.11
N LEU A 421 -6.05 -6.01 11.42
CA LEU A 421 -5.58 -7.34 10.99
C LEU A 421 -5.11 -8.09 12.25
N LYS A 422 -5.74 -9.19 12.58
CA LYS A 422 -5.41 -10.00 13.77
C LYS A 422 -5.18 -11.45 13.35
N ASN A 423 -3.96 -11.98 13.59
CA ASN A 423 -3.54 -13.30 13.13
C ASN A 423 -3.69 -13.48 11.60
N PHE A 424 -3.55 -12.39 10.86
CA PHE A 424 -3.50 -12.45 9.40
C PHE A 424 -2.36 -13.35 8.95
N MET A 425 -2.59 -14.20 7.96
CA MET A 425 -1.58 -15.14 7.45
C MET A 425 -1.57 -15.14 5.93
N LEU A 426 -0.35 -15.13 5.37
CA LEU A 426 -0.11 -15.38 3.95
C LEU A 426 0.91 -16.50 3.81
N GLN A 427 0.57 -17.52 3.03
CA GLN A 427 1.45 -18.65 2.71
C GLN A 427 1.72 -18.66 1.21
N GLN A 428 2.97 -18.88 0.85
CA GLN A 428 3.39 -18.99 -0.54
C GLN A 428 4.25 -20.22 -0.72
N HIS A 429 3.94 -21.06 -1.72
CA HIS A 429 4.66 -22.27 -2.02
C HIS A 429 5.01 -22.29 -3.50
N LYS A 430 6.30 -22.43 -3.82
CA LYS A 430 6.84 -22.36 -5.18
C LYS A 430 7.69 -23.58 -5.52
N ILE A 431 7.56 -24.03 -6.77
CA ILE A 431 8.54 -24.88 -7.44
C ILE A 431 9.02 -24.14 -8.69
N GLU A 432 10.33 -24.05 -8.88
CA GLU A 432 10.94 -23.37 -10.01
C GLU A 432 12.02 -24.25 -10.64
N TYR A 433 12.02 -24.35 -11.95
CA TYR A 433 13.09 -24.92 -12.74
C TYR A 433 13.81 -23.80 -13.49
N ARG A 434 15.12 -23.69 -13.27
CA ARG A 434 15.96 -22.63 -13.83
C ARG A 434 17.12 -23.19 -14.62
N THR A 435 17.36 -22.62 -15.80
CA THR A 435 18.55 -22.81 -16.63
C THR A 435 19.00 -21.43 -17.12
N PRO A 436 20.16 -21.28 -17.77
CA PRO A 436 20.57 -20.01 -18.39
C PRO A 436 19.58 -19.45 -19.41
N LYS A 437 18.72 -20.29 -20.00
CA LYS A 437 17.76 -19.88 -21.04
C LYS A 437 16.31 -20.00 -20.61
N LEU A 438 15.97 -20.88 -19.67
CA LEU A 438 14.60 -21.13 -19.24
C LEU A 438 14.47 -20.89 -17.75
N THR A 439 13.50 -20.09 -17.38
CA THR A 439 12.91 -20.08 -16.04
C THR A 439 11.45 -20.49 -16.16
N ALA A 440 11.05 -21.54 -15.46
CA ALA A 440 9.66 -21.98 -15.37
C ALA A 440 9.31 -22.17 -13.90
N ARG A 441 8.20 -21.57 -13.45
CA ARG A 441 7.76 -21.66 -12.06
C ARG A 441 6.26 -21.88 -11.95
N ALA A 442 5.87 -22.57 -10.89
CA ALA A 442 4.51 -22.68 -10.44
C ALA A 442 4.46 -22.34 -8.95
N TYR A 443 3.50 -21.52 -8.54
CA TYR A 443 3.35 -21.16 -7.13
C TYR A 443 1.89 -20.93 -6.77
N THR A 444 1.58 -21.06 -5.48
CA THR A 444 0.29 -20.68 -4.90
C THR A 444 0.50 -19.68 -3.78
N SER A 445 -0.37 -18.67 -3.69
CA SER A 445 -0.48 -17.76 -2.55
C SER A 445 -1.82 -18.03 -1.88
N ILE A 446 -1.80 -18.29 -0.58
CA ILE A 446 -2.98 -18.65 0.23
C ILE A 446 -3.06 -17.64 1.37
N GLU A 447 -4.19 -16.94 1.42
CA GLU A 447 -4.50 -15.95 2.44
C GLU A 447 -5.45 -16.52 3.48
N ASP A 448 -5.30 -16.09 4.73
CA ASP A 448 -6.27 -16.26 5.81
C ASP A 448 -6.33 -14.95 6.60
N SER A 449 -7.48 -14.32 6.62
CA SER A 449 -7.69 -13.06 7.35
C SER A 449 -7.62 -13.21 8.88
N GLY A 450 -7.62 -14.44 9.40
CA GLY A 450 -7.58 -14.72 10.84
C GLY A 450 -8.80 -14.15 11.59
N HIS A 451 -8.54 -13.24 12.53
CA HIS A 451 -9.56 -12.53 13.30
C HIS A 451 -9.65 -11.04 12.93
N THR A 452 -9.39 -10.73 11.67
CA THR A 452 -9.48 -9.38 11.13
C THR A 452 -10.87 -8.81 11.30
N HIS A 453 -10.98 -7.55 11.73
CA HIS A 453 -12.25 -6.88 11.93
C HIS A 453 -12.18 -5.39 11.57
N ASP A 454 -13.30 -4.87 11.14
CA ASP A 454 -13.50 -3.47 10.80
C ASP A 454 -13.76 -2.64 12.06
N MET A 455 -13.04 -1.54 12.23
CA MET A 455 -13.11 -0.68 13.44
C MET A 455 -14.40 0.13 13.52
N GLU A 456 -14.97 0.54 12.37
CA GLU A 456 -16.23 1.28 12.35
C GLU A 456 -17.39 0.38 12.77
N PHE A 457 -17.45 -0.84 12.22
CA PHE A 457 -18.43 -1.83 12.66
C PHE A 457 -18.23 -2.22 14.12
N LEU A 458 -16.98 -2.38 14.55
CA LEU A 458 -16.72 -2.65 15.97
C LEU A 458 -17.30 -1.55 16.86
N GLY A 459 -17.03 -0.29 16.54
CA GLY A 459 -17.58 0.85 17.28
C GLY A 459 -19.11 0.84 17.32
N ILE A 460 -19.78 0.59 16.18
CA ILE A 460 -21.25 0.46 16.11
C ILE A 460 -21.76 -0.70 16.96
N ARG A 461 -21.09 -1.86 16.92
CA ARG A 461 -21.50 -3.02 17.73
C ARG A 461 -21.32 -2.76 19.22
N MET A 462 -20.27 -2.06 19.61
CA MET A 462 -20.06 -1.62 20.98
C MET A 462 -21.14 -0.63 21.42
N ALA A 463 -21.51 0.34 20.59
CA ALA A 463 -22.61 1.25 20.86
C ALA A 463 -23.97 0.55 20.93
N ASN A 464 -24.20 -0.48 20.12
CA ASN A 464 -25.43 -1.29 20.20
C ASN A 464 -25.47 -2.27 21.37
N ALA A 465 -24.33 -2.64 21.93
CA ALA A 465 -24.26 -3.54 23.11
C ALA A 465 -24.59 -2.82 24.43
N GLN A 466 -24.68 -1.49 24.43
CA GLN A 466 -25.14 -0.73 25.61
C GLN A 466 -26.67 -0.92 25.84
N PRO A 467 -27.19 -0.64 27.04
CA PRO A 467 -28.62 -0.73 27.32
C PRO A 467 -29.46 0.11 26.36
N GLY A 468 -30.38 -0.53 25.63
CA GLY A 468 -31.23 0.09 24.62
C GLY A 468 -30.57 0.33 23.27
N GLY A 469 -29.28 0.06 23.13
CA GLY A 469 -28.51 0.28 21.90
C GLY A 469 -28.48 1.73 21.46
N ILE A 470 -28.13 1.95 20.17
CA ILE A 470 -28.13 3.28 19.53
C ILE A 470 -29.53 3.94 19.60
N PRO A 471 -30.66 3.24 19.35
CA PRO A 471 -31.99 3.86 19.53
C PRO A 471 -32.24 4.35 20.95
N GLY A 472 -31.81 3.58 21.98
CA GLY A 472 -31.92 3.99 23.38
C GLY A 472 -31.05 5.21 23.69
N TRP A 473 -29.87 5.32 23.09
CA TRP A 473 -29.01 6.48 23.20
C TRP A 473 -29.73 7.74 22.69
N PHE A 474 -30.32 7.71 21.46
CA PHE A 474 -31.09 8.83 20.91
C PHE A 474 -32.32 9.15 21.74
N GLY A 475 -33.04 8.13 22.21
CA GLY A 475 -34.17 8.34 23.12
C GLY A 475 -33.77 9.08 24.40
N ASN A 476 -32.71 8.68 25.06
CA ASN A 476 -32.16 9.34 26.24
C ASN A 476 -31.71 10.78 25.94
N TYR A 477 -31.02 10.96 24.79
CA TYR A 477 -30.56 12.26 24.34
C TYR A 477 -31.71 13.23 24.12
N LEU A 478 -32.72 12.85 23.33
CA LEU A 478 -33.86 13.71 23.01
C LEU A 478 -34.68 14.05 24.26
N ASN A 479 -34.91 13.06 25.14
CA ASN A 479 -35.61 13.32 26.40
C ASN A 479 -34.82 14.29 27.29
N ALA A 480 -33.51 14.14 27.38
CA ALA A 480 -32.69 15.07 28.16
C ALA A 480 -32.62 16.45 27.52
N TYR A 481 -32.51 16.54 26.18
CA TYR A 481 -32.49 17.78 25.42
C TYR A 481 -33.76 18.60 25.72
N PHE A 482 -34.94 18.01 25.52
CA PHE A 482 -36.20 18.70 25.82
C PHE A 482 -36.40 18.99 27.33
N GLY A 483 -35.81 18.18 28.21
CA GLY A 483 -35.73 18.47 29.63
C GLY A 483 -34.95 19.74 29.97
N GLN A 484 -33.92 20.07 29.17
CA GLN A 484 -33.06 21.24 29.40
C GLN A 484 -33.55 22.51 28.68
N VAL A 485 -34.18 22.35 27.52
CA VAL A 485 -34.51 23.43 26.60
C VAL A 485 -35.41 24.49 27.25
N PHE A 486 -36.36 24.06 28.06
CA PHE A 486 -37.21 24.98 28.79
C PHE A 486 -36.48 25.77 29.88
N GLY A 487 -35.49 25.13 30.51
CA GLY A 487 -34.61 25.77 31.50
C GLY A 487 -33.68 26.83 30.91
N LEU A 488 -33.38 26.78 29.62
CA LEU A 488 -32.65 27.85 28.92
C LEU A 488 -33.51 29.09 28.78
N VAL A 489 -34.81 28.94 28.60
CA VAL A 489 -35.77 30.03 28.46
C VAL A 489 -36.07 30.66 29.84
N ASP A 490 -36.43 29.83 30.81
CA ASP A 490 -36.76 30.28 32.18
C ASP A 490 -36.33 29.21 33.21
N PRO A 491 -35.73 29.59 34.37
CA PRO A 491 -35.40 28.69 35.44
C PRO A 491 -36.59 27.85 35.96
N ASN A 492 -37.78 28.32 35.79
CA ASN A 492 -39.01 27.56 36.03
C ASN A 492 -39.45 26.89 34.71
N PRO A 493 -39.36 25.55 34.56
CA PRO A 493 -39.64 24.88 33.29
C PRO A 493 -41.04 25.09 32.74
N LEU A 494 -42.08 25.25 33.61
CA LEU A 494 -43.45 25.53 33.18
C LEU A 494 -43.62 26.93 32.64
N GLN A 495 -42.89 27.91 33.18
CA GLN A 495 -42.85 29.28 32.63
C GLN A 495 -42.06 29.26 31.30
N GLY A 496 -40.94 28.54 31.25
CA GLY A 496 -40.17 28.34 30.03
C GLY A 496 -41.00 27.71 28.91
N PHE A 497 -41.80 26.69 29.23
CA PHE A 497 -42.73 26.06 28.28
C PHE A 497 -43.75 27.07 27.75
N SER A 498 -44.34 27.87 28.64
CA SER A 498 -45.30 28.89 28.24
C SER A 498 -44.67 29.99 27.36
N GLN A 499 -43.41 30.36 27.62
CA GLN A 499 -42.67 31.35 26.82
C GLN A 499 -42.32 30.78 25.44
N VAL A 500 -42.02 29.48 25.33
CA VAL A 500 -41.80 28.80 24.06
C VAL A 500 -43.06 28.87 23.19
N LEU A 501 -44.24 28.58 23.74
CA LEU A 501 -45.50 28.69 22.99
C LEU A 501 -45.78 30.13 22.55
N ASN A 502 -45.55 31.12 23.43
CA ASN A 502 -45.68 32.50 23.05
C ASN A 502 -44.67 32.93 21.96
N GLY A 503 -43.46 32.46 22.05
CA GLY A 503 -42.43 32.68 21.02
C GLY A 503 -42.85 32.15 19.65
N ALA A 504 -43.42 30.94 19.62
CA ALA A 504 -43.94 30.34 18.40
C ALA A 504 -45.10 31.15 17.78
N ILE A 505 -46.01 31.66 18.63
CA ILE A 505 -47.08 32.53 18.17
C ILE A 505 -46.55 33.84 17.56
N LEU A 506 -45.46 34.37 18.13
CA LEU A 506 -44.77 35.56 17.64
C LEU A 506 -43.90 35.34 16.41
N GLY A 507 -43.79 34.06 15.96
CA GLY A 507 -43.05 33.67 14.74
C GLY A 507 -41.54 33.45 14.92
N TYR A 508 -41.03 33.48 16.18
CA TYR A 508 -39.65 33.13 16.46
C TYR A 508 -39.42 31.63 16.21
N ASP A 509 -38.18 31.26 15.83
CA ASP A 509 -37.60 29.96 16.11
C ASP A 509 -37.00 29.96 17.51
N PHE A 510 -36.52 28.81 17.98
CA PHE A 510 -36.06 28.68 19.35
C PHE A 510 -34.83 29.56 19.67
N ASP A 511 -33.86 29.67 18.79
CA ASP A 511 -32.68 30.54 18.96
C ASP A 511 -33.06 32.03 18.88
N GLY A 512 -34.00 32.39 18.02
CA GLY A 512 -34.55 33.72 17.96
C GLY A 512 -35.31 34.12 19.24
N LEU A 513 -36.05 33.16 19.84
CA LEU A 513 -36.68 33.38 21.15
C LEU A 513 -35.63 33.63 22.23
N LEU A 514 -34.59 32.78 22.34
CA LEU A 514 -33.51 32.96 23.31
C LEU A 514 -32.83 34.34 23.14
N THR A 515 -32.55 34.74 21.91
CA THR A 515 -31.98 36.06 21.61
C THR A 515 -32.93 37.19 22.07
N SER A 516 -34.23 37.05 21.79
CA SER A 516 -35.23 38.07 22.20
C SER A 516 -35.33 38.25 23.71
N LEU A 517 -34.98 37.20 24.45
CA LEU A 517 -34.96 37.18 25.92
C LEU A 517 -33.59 37.60 26.51
N GLY A 518 -32.67 38.04 25.66
CA GLY A 518 -31.31 38.43 26.08
C GLY A 518 -30.44 37.24 26.52
N LYS A 519 -30.76 36.02 26.06
CA LYS A 519 -29.98 34.81 26.30
C LYS A 519 -28.92 34.64 25.22
N SER A 520 -28.17 33.53 25.27
CA SER A 520 -27.07 33.25 24.35
C SER A 520 -27.50 33.11 22.88
N GLY A 521 -28.79 32.97 22.57
CA GLY A 521 -29.27 32.74 21.20
C GLY A 521 -28.87 31.41 20.63
N SER A 522 -28.58 30.39 21.47
CA SER A 522 -28.19 29.04 21.03
C SER A 522 -28.62 27.98 22.02
N ASP A 523 -29.07 26.86 21.52
CA ASP A 523 -29.47 25.69 22.28
C ASP A 523 -28.33 24.69 22.56
N ILE A 524 -27.09 24.98 22.12
CA ILE A 524 -25.91 24.16 22.35
C ILE A 524 -25.75 23.68 23.80
N PRO A 525 -25.98 24.50 24.85
CA PRO A 525 -25.92 24.03 26.23
C PRO A 525 -26.93 22.90 26.55
N ALA A 526 -28.11 22.88 25.92
CA ALA A 526 -29.06 21.77 26.06
C ALA A 526 -28.55 20.50 25.37
N HIS A 527 -27.95 20.63 24.20
CA HIS A 527 -27.30 19.52 23.48
C HIS A 527 -26.16 18.93 24.29
N ILE A 528 -25.28 19.74 24.90
CA ILE A 528 -24.18 19.28 25.77
C ILE A 528 -24.72 18.49 26.98
N ALA A 529 -25.73 19.01 27.66
CA ALA A 529 -26.36 18.33 28.80
C ALA A 529 -27.04 17.01 28.38
N ALA A 530 -27.74 17.01 27.25
CA ALA A 530 -28.39 15.84 26.69
C ALA A 530 -27.40 14.69 26.37
N ARG A 531 -26.27 15.04 25.74
CA ARG A 531 -25.22 14.05 25.42
C ARG A 531 -24.65 13.42 26.67
N LYS A 532 -24.35 14.20 27.71
CA LYS A 532 -23.87 13.68 28.98
C LYS A 532 -24.83 12.65 29.62
N VAL A 533 -26.13 12.84 29.48
CA VAL A 533 -27.14 11.87 29.96
C VAL A 533 -27.17 10.62 29.09
N ALA A 534 -27.12 10.78 27.77
CA ALA A 534 -27.14 9.66 26.85
C ALA A 534 -25.89 8.78 27.00
N ASP A 535 -24.71 9.39 27.17
CA ASP A 535 -23.42 8.71 27.30
C ASP A 535 -23.24 7.96 28.61
N ALA A 536 -24.06 8.25 29.65
CA ALA A 536 -23.95 7.61 30.96
C ALA A 536 -24.15 6.08 30.92
N ASN A 537 -24.77 5.56 29.85
CA ASN A 537 -25.00 4.13 29.64
C ASN A 537 -23.99 3.47 28.69
N MET A 538 -23.01 4.21 28.16
CA MET A 538 -21.98 3.64 27.29
C MET A 538 -21.14 2.61 28.03
N LEU A 539 -20.71 1.57 27.32
CA LEU A 539 -19.79 0.57 27.86
C LEU A 539 -18.43 1.21 28.11
N VAL A 540 -17.97 1.13 29.36
CA VAL A 540 -16.70 1.74 29.77
C VAL A 540 -15.53 0.84 29.39
N PRO A 541 -14.53 1.30 28.62
CA PRO A 541 -13.36 0.53 28.28
C PRO A 541 -12.68 -0.09 29.50
N GLY A 542 -12.22 -1.34 29.35
CA GLY A 542 -11.56 -2.12 30.41
C GLY A 542 -12.50 -2.87 31.34
N THR A 543 -13.82 -2.59 31.37
CA THR A 543 -14.81 -3.36 32.15
C THR A 543 -15.09 -4.72 31.51
N GLU A 544 -15.55 -5.71 32.30
CA GLU A 544 -15.91 -7.04 31.79
C GLU A 544 -17.08 -7.00 30.79
N ALA A 545 -18.03 -6.07 30.95
CA ALA A 545 -19.10 -5.87 29.99
C ALA A 545 -18.55 -5.38 28.65
N PHE A 546 -17.60 -4.41 28.67
CA PHE A 546 -16.90 -3.94 27.46
C PHE A 546 -16.14 -5.07 26.78
N LYS A 547 -15.31 -5.82 27.54
CA LYS A 547 -14.51 -6.93 26.99
C LYS A 547 -15.39 -8.01 26.35
N THR A 548 -16.49 -8.36 26.99
CA THR A 548 -17.43 -9.36 26.46
C THR A 548 -18.09 -8.87 25.16
N ALA A 549 -18.57 -7.63 25.12
CA ALA A 549 -19.16 -7.04 23.92
C ALA A 549 -18.13 -6.96 22.79
N HIS A 550 -16.91 -6.51 23.10
CA HIS A 550 -15.80 -6.41 22.15
C HIS A 550 -15.44 -7.78 21.56
N TYR A 551 -15.26 -8.80 22.40
CA TYR A 551 -14.99 -10.17 21.96
C TYR A 551 -16.09 -10.70 21.03
N ASN A 552 -17.36 -10.54 21.43
CA ASN A 552 -18.48 -10.98 20.61
C ASN A 552 -18.52 -10.26 19.25
N ALA A 553 -18.27 -8.96 19.23
CA ALA A 553 -18.26 -8.17 18.00
C ALA A 553 -17.11 -8.59 17.08
N THR A 554 -15.89 -8.78 17.60
CA THR A 554 -14.70 -9.11 16.80
C THR A 554 -14.64 -10.58 16.34
N THR A 555 -15.42 -11.47 16.93
CA THR A 555 -15.48 -12.90 16.55
C THR A 555 -16.72 -13.26 15.74
N THR A 556 -17.68 -12.34 15.60
CA THR A 556 -18.87 -12.52 14.78
C THR A 556 -18.67 -11.78 13.46
N SER A 557 -19.02 -12.43 12.33
CA SER A 557 -18.89 -11.79 11.01
C SER A 557 -19.83 -10.60 10.83
N ILE A 558 -19.45 -9.66 9.95
CA ILE A 558 -20.25 -8.47 9.62
C ILE A 558 -21.67 -8.88 9.22
N GLY A 559 -21.83 -9.85 8.33
CA GLY A 559 -23.12 -10.35 7.87
C GLY A 559 -24.00 -10.97 8.97
N ASN A 560 -23.41 -11.39 10.09
CA ASN A 560 -24.12 -11.95 11.26
C ASN A 560 -24.23 -10.97 12.43
N GLY A 561 -24.00 -9.68 12.16
CA GLY A 561 -24.14 -8.63 13.17
C GLY A 561 -22.89 -8.38 14.02
N GLY A 562 -21.72 -8.83 13.59
CA GLY A 562 -20.42 -8.53 14.20
C GLY A 562 -19.63 -7.51 13.40
N ALA A 563 -18.29 -7.57 13.55
CA ALA A 563 -17.32 -6.73 12.86
C ALA A 563 -16.24 -7.54 12.12
N ALA A 564 -16.24 -8.88 12.25
CA ALA A 564 -15.21 -9.73 11.66
C ALA A 564 -15.35 -9.82 10.14
N ILE A 565 -14.20 -9.70 9.45
CA ILE A 565 -14.03 -9.92 8.01
C ILE A 565 -13.38 -11.29 7.84
N ILE A 566 -14.04 -12.18 7.11
CA ILE A 566 -13.52 -13.52 6.81
C ILE A 566 -13.02 -13.51 5.38
N ASP A 567 -11.76 -13.90 5.16
CA ASP A 567 -11.22 -14.16 3.82
C ASP A 567 -10.22 -15.31 3.88
N GLN A 568 -10.42 -16.27 2.99
CA GLN A 568 -9.58 -17.45 2.77
C GLN A 568 -9.32 -17.66 1.28
N SER A 569 -9.07 -16.58 0.60
CA SER A 569 -8.82 -16.56 -0.84
C SER A 569 -7.43 -17.09 -1.18
N LYS A 570 -7.27 -17.52 -2.43
CA LYS A 570 -5.97 -17.96 -2.93
C LYS A 570 -5.79 -17.65 -4.42
N SER A 571 -4.53 -17.59 -4.85
CA SER A 571 -4.16 -17.55 -6.26
C SER A 571 -3.21 -18.70 -6.60
N ASN A 572 -3.43 -19.33 -7.76
CA ASN A 572 -2.55 -20.34 -8.33
C ASN A 572 -1.91 -19.76 -9.59
N ASN A 573 -0.59 -19.86 -9.71
CA ASN A 573 0.17 -19.14 -10.73
C ASN A 573 1.16 -20.09 -11.41
N VAL A 574 1.28 -19.97 -12.74
CA VAL A 574 2.29 -20.65 -13.56
C VAL A 574 2.91 -19.61 -14.48
N GLU A 575 4.22 -19.57 -14.54
CA GLU A 575 4.96 -18.65 -15.41
C GLU A 575 6.15 -19.36 -16.07
N PHE A 576 6.47 -18.92 -17.29
CA PHE A 576 7.72 -19.30 -17.93
C PHE A 576 8.33 -18.13 -18.69
N ASN A 577 9.66 -18.18 -18.84
CA ASN A 577 10.47 -17.22 -19.60
C ASN A 577 11.58 -18.01 -20.31
N TYR A 578 11.66 -17.90 -21.63
CA TYR A 578 12.62 -18.63 -22.45
C TYR A 578 13.38 -17.73 -23.42
N ASN A 579 14.72 -17.72 -23.32
CA ASN A 579 15.60 -16.99 -24.24
C ASN A 579 15.91 -17.86 -25.45
N LEU A 580 15.55 -17.36 -26.64
CA LEU A 580 15.72 -18.00 -27.95
C LEU A 580 17.00 -17.53 -28.71
N GLY A 581 17.89 -16.76 -28.07
CA GLY A 581 18.99 -16.06 -28.73
C GLY A 581 19.83 -16.92 -29.65
N ASP A 582 20.09 -18.18 -29.31
CA ASP A 582 20.84 -19.12 -30.17
C ASP A 582 20.09 -19.58 -31.43
N LEU A 583 18.75 -19.53 -31.37
CA LEU A 583 17.90 -19.93 -32.50
C LEU A 583 17.66 -18.79 -33.49
N VAL A 584 17.86 -17.54 -33.02
CA VAL A 584 17.66 -16.32 -33.81
C VAL A 584 18.90 -15.44 -33.73
N PRO A 585 19.95 -15.71 -34.51
CA PRO A 585 21.26 -15.02 -34.40
C PRO A 585 21.19 -13.48 -34.61
N THR A 586 20.09 -13.00 -35.19
CA THR A 586 19.91 -11.55 -35.51
C THR A 586 19.45 -10.71 -34.35
N PHE A 587 18.76 -11.32 -33.36
CA PHE A 587 18.17 -10.66 -32.21
C PHE A 587 18.37 -11.54 -30.98
N ASP A 588 18.57 -10.93 -29.81
CA ASP A 588 18.34 -11.59 -28.52
C ASP A 588 16.83 -11.63 -28.28
N LEU A 589 16.24 -12.78 -28.55
CA LEU A 589 14.78 -12.97 -28.53
C LEU A 589 14.37 -13.76 -27.28
N THR A 590 13.49 -13.18 -26.48
CA THR A 590 12.89 -13.82 -25.30
C THR A 590 11.38 -13.97 -25.51
N VAL A 591 10.82 -15.10 -25.12
CA VAL A 591 9.38 -15.36 -25.09
C VAL A 591 8.98 -15.81 -23.70
N GLY A 592 7.77 -15.50 -23.29
CA GLY A 592 7.26 -15.93 -21.99
C GLY A 592 5.74 -15.93 -21.93
N GLY A 593 5.24 -16.56 -20.87
CA GLY A 593 3.82 -16.65 -20.63
C GLY A 593 3.49 -16.82 -19.16
N SER A 594 2.25 -16.51 -18.81
CA SER A 594 1.72 -16.63 -17.46
C SER A 594 0.27 -17.11 -17.50
N TYR A 595 -0.09 -17.88 -16.49
CA TYR A 595 -1.46 -18.24 -16.15
C TYR A 595 -1.65 -17.98 -14.67
N ARG A 596 -2.76 -17.34 -14.31
CA ARG A 596 -3.15 -17.08 -12.92
C ARG A 596 -4.64 -17.43 -12.77
N GLN A 597 -4.95 -18.16 -11.70
CA GLN A 597 -6.32 -18.43 -11.28
C GLN A 597 -6.54 -17.87 -9.89
N TYR A 598 -7.55 -17.06 -9.73
CA TYR A 598 -8.07 -16.63 -8.43
C TYR A 598 -9.17 -17.56 -7.94
N VAL A 599 -9.18 -17.81 -6.64
CA VAL A 599 -10.25 -18.52 -5.95
C VAL A 599 -10.61 -17.69 -4.72
N LEU A 600 -11.65 -16.87 -4.81
CA LEU A 600 -12.11 -15.99 -3.75
C LEU A 600 -13.05 -16.74 -2.81
N ARG A 601 -12.81 -16.60 -1.50
CA ARG A 601 -13.60 -17.26 -0.45
C ARG A 601 -13.70 -16.37 0.78
N SER A 602 -14.82 -15.67 0.92
CA SER A 602 -15.11 -14.80 2.05
C SER A 602 -16.37 -15.17 2.85
N ASN A 603 -17.11 -16.17 2.37
CA ASN A 603 -18.43 -16.54 2.91
C ASN A 603 -19.41 -15.33 2.96
N GLY A 604 -19.36 -14.47 1.93
CA GLY A 604 -20.19 -13.29 1.82
C GLY A 604 -19.82 -12.13 2.73
N THR A 605 -18.63 -12.13 3.37
CA THR A 605 -18.22 -11.02 4.25
C THR A 605 -17.43 -9.94 3.52
N LEU A 606 -16.81 -10.28 2.39
CA LEU A 606 -16.04 -9.38 1.55
C LEU A 606 -16.49 -9.42 0.09
N PHE A 607 -16.82 -10.58 -0.44
CA PHE A 607 -17.21 -10.81 -1.82
C PHE A 607 -18.64 -11.34 -1.93
N SER A 608 -19.20 -11.27 -3.14
CA SER A 608 -20.52 -11.85 -3.47
C SER A 608 -20.49 -13.39 -3.61
N ASP A 609 -19.67 -14.07 -2.80
CA ASP A 609 -19.46 -15.52 -2.78
C ASP A 609 -20.40 -16.27 -1.82
N TYR A 610 -21.66 -15.81 -1.68
CA TYR A 610 -22.64 -16.31 -0.70
C TYR A 610 -22.94 -17.81 -0.80
N ASP A 611 -22.92 -18.36 -1.99
CA ASP A 611 -23.31 -19.77 -2.25
C ASP A 611 -22.09 -20.66 -2.51
N ALA A 612 -21.03 -20.13 -3.13
CA ALA A 612 -19.81 -20.86 -3.47
C ALA A 612 -18.64 -19.91 -3.75
N PRO A 613 -17.40 -20.39 -3.56
CA PRO A 613 -16.21 -19.62 -3.93
C PRO A 613 -16.25 -19.15 -5.39
N ILE A 614 -15.80 -17.91 -5.62
CA ILE A 614 -15.71 -17.33 -6.97
C ILE A 614 -14.37 -17.73 -7.58
N LYS A 615 -14.39 -18.12 -8.86
CA LYS A 615 -13.16 -18.45 -9.61
C LYS A 615 -13.12 -17.66 -10.89
N PHE A 616 -11.94 -17.15 -11.24
CA PHE A 616 -11.69 -16.56 -12.55
C PHE A 616 -10.21 -16.67 -12.91
N ASP A 617 -9.94 -16.66 -14.22
CA ASP A 617 -8.63 -16.94 -14.79
C ASP A 617 -8.07 -15.75 -15.58
N GLU A 618 -6.75 -15.63 -15.56
CA GLU A 618 -5.97 -14.70 -16.38
C GLU A 618 -4.87 -15.44 -17.13
N VAL A 619 -4.69 -15.12 -18.41
CA VAL A 619 -3.60 -15.65 -19.24
C VAL A 619 -2.85 -14.53 -19.91
N GLY A 620 -1.53 -14.69 -20.08
CA GLY A 620 -0.69 -13.69 -20.75
C GLY A 620 0.46 -14.34 -21.50
N PHE A 621 0.82 -13.75 -22.67
CA PHE A 621 1.99 -14.18 -23.47
C PHE A 621 2.73 -12.95 -23.95
N TYR A 622 4.06 -12.98 -23.90
CA TYR A 622 4.88 -11.90 -24.40
C TYR A 622 6.08 -12.37 -25.20
N THR A 623 6.56 -11.46 -26.03
CA THR A 623 7.87 -11.58 -26.70
C THR A 623 8.65 -10.29 -26.56
N GLN A 624 9.96 -10.40 -26.41
CA GLN A 624 10.90 -9.30 -26.35
C GLN A 624 12.08 -9.58 -27.28
N ALA A 625 12.47 -8.58 -28.06
CA ALA A 625 13.65 -8.61 -28.90
C ALA A 625 14.61 -7.48 -28.49
N LYS A 626 15.90 -7.78 -28.38
CA LYS A 626 16.97 -6.82 -28.19
C LYS A 626 17.92 -6.86 -29.38
N LYS A 627 18.47 -5.69 -29.74
CA LYS A 627 19.43 -5.54 -30.84
C LYS A 627 20.43 -4.44 -30.55
N ASP A 628 21.69 -4.79 -30.64
CA ASP A 628 22.78 -3.83 -30.66
C ASP A 628 23.08 -3.40 -32.10
N LEU A 629 23.18 -2.08 -32.31
CA LEU A 629 23.47 -1.45 -33.61
C LEU A 629 24.72 -0.58 -33.51
N PHE A 630 25.39 -0.40 -34.61
CA PHE A 630 26.56 0.47 -34.71
C PHE A 630 27.66 0.10 -33.69
N ASP A 631 28.07 -1.19 -33.70
CA ASP A 631 29.07 -1.75 -32.77
C ASP A 631 28.75 -1.49 -31.29
N GLY A 632 27.44 -1.56 -30.93
CA GLY A 632 26.97 -1.36 -29.56
C GLY A 632 26.74 0.08 -29.16
N ALA A 633 26.95 1.06 -30.05
CA ALA A 633 26.69 2.47 -29.77
C ALA A 633 25.19 2.77 -29.53
N VAL A 634 24.30 1.94 -30.09
CA VAL A 634 22.86 2.04 -29.92
C VAL A 634 22.29 0.69 -29.55
N LYS A 635 21.58 0.62 -28.43
CA LYS A 635 20.81 -0.55 -28.02
C LYS A 635 19.32 -0.30 -28.21
N LEU A 636 18.65 -1.20 -28.93
CA LEU A 636 17.20 -1.18 -29.11
C LEU A 636 16.56 -2.36 -28.40
N THR A 637 15.45 -2.10 -27.72
CA THR A 637 14.61 -3.14 -27.10
C THR A 637 13.17 -2.92 -27.53
N GLY A 638 12.51 -3.96 -27.99
CA GLY A 638 11.08 -3.97 -28.27
C GLY A 638 10.40 -5.14 -27.61
N SER A 639 9.26 -4.96 -27.01
CA SER A 639 8.43 -6.05 -26.49
C SER A 639 6.95 -5.80 -26.78
N ILE A 640 6.21 -6.89 -26.89
CA ILE A 640 4.77 -6.89 -26.98
C ILE A 640 4.19 -8.02 -26.14
N ARG A 641 3.15 -7.74 -25.40
CA ARG A 641 2.44 -8.72 -24.61
C ARG A 641 0.95 -8.67 -24.91
N TYR A 642 0.32 -9.84 -24.89
CA TYR A 642 -1.12 -10.02 -24.94
C TYR A 642 -1.59 -10.65 -23.65
N ASP A 643 -2.58 -10.06 -22.99
CA ASP A 643 -3.20 -10.59 -21.80
C ASP A 643 -4.72 -10.66 -21.99
N LYS A 644 -5.34 -11.66 -21.38
CA LYS A 644 -6.79 -11.84 -21.35
C LYS A 644 -7.20 -12.35 -19.97
N SER A 645 -8.19 -11.68 -19.38
CA SER A 645 -8.97 -12.16 -18.22
C SER A 645 -10.30 -12.72 -18.68
N GLU A 646 -10.96 -13.52 -17.83
CA GLU A 646 -12.22 -14.18 -18.15
C GLU A 646 -13.33 -13.21 -18.53
N PHE A 647 -13.42 -12.09 -17.83
CA PHE A 647 -14.50 -11.09 -17.99
C PHE A 647 -14.12 -9.88 -18.84
N MET A 648 -12.88 -9.82 -19.33
CA MET A 648 -12.34 -8.65 -20.02
C MET A 648 -11.95 -8.99 -21.45
N ASP A 649 -12.01 -8.02 -22.34
CA ASP A 649 -11.42 -8.15 -23.65
C ASP A 649 -9.90 -8.24 -23.56
N GLY A 650 -9.27 -8.90 -24.55
CA GLY A 650 -7.83 -9.06 -24.56
C GLY A 650 -7.10 -7.73 -24.83
N SER A 651 -6.02 -7.49 -24.09
CA SER A 651 -5.24 -6.26 -24.17
C SER A 651 -3.84 -6.51 -24.74
N PHE A 652 -3.38 -5.64 -25.66
CA PHE A 652 -2.01 -5.63 -26.16
C PHE A 652 -1.22 -4.49 -25.54
N THR A 653 -0.04 -4.80 -25.00
CA THR A 653 0.87 -3.83 -24.38
C THR A 653 2.22 -3.82 -25.08
N PRO A 654 2.42 -2.95 -26.09
CA PRO A 654 3.73 -2.72 -26.70
C PRO A 654 4.62 -1.86 -25.81
N ARG A 655 5.94 -2.11 -25.91
CA ARG A 655 7.01 -1.30 -25.32
C ARG A 655 8.16 -1.21 -26.31
N VAL A 656 8.74 -0.01 -26.45
CA VAL A 656 9.97 0.21 -27.24
C VAL A 656 10.91 1.07 -26.40
N GLY A 657 12.17 0.71 -26.36
CA GLY A 657 13.22 1.47 -25.70
C GLY A 657 14.46 1.58 -26.57
N ALA A 658 15.13 2.70 -26.50
CA ALA A 658 16.40 2.97 -27.16
C ALA A 658 17.37 3.58 -26.17
N LEU A 659 18.62 3.11 -26.20
CA LEU A 659 19.73 3.68 -25.45
C LEU A 659 20.85 4.02 -26.42
N VAL A 660 21.37 5.23 -26.34
CA VAL A 660 22.43 5.75 -27.18
C VAL A 660 23.61 6.13 -26.31
N TYR A 661 24.77 5.53 -26.54
CA TYR A 661 26.02 5.92 -25.91
C TYR A 661 26.60 7.14 -26.61
N LEU A 662 26.69 8.26 -25.88
CA LEU A 662 27.43 9.44 -26.34
C LEU A 662 28.93 9.29 -26.11
N SER A 663 29.30 8.50 -25.12
CA SER A 663 30.65 8.06 -24.78
C SER A 663 30.56 6.87 -23.79
N PRO A 664 31.68 6.20 -23.46
CA PRO A 664 31.65 5.11 -22.44
C PRO A 664 31.09 5.51 -21.06
N LYS A 665 30.99 6.83 -20.77
CA LYS A 665 30.49 7.35 -19.49
C LYS A 665 29.16 8.08 -19.58
N HIS A 666 28.66 8.30 -20.79
CA HIS A 666 27.46 9.11 -21.03
C HIS A 666 26.49 8.37 -21.94
N ASN A 667 25.26 8.21 -21.51
CA ASN A 667 24.19 7.72 -22.36
C ASN A 667 22.92 8.55 -22.25
N VAL A 668 22.12 8.50 -23.31
CA VAL A 668 20.76 9.01 -23.37
C VAL A 668 19.85 7.84 -23.67
N ARG A 669 18.72 7.76 -22.96
CA ARG A 669 17.70 6.76 -23.18
C ARG A 669 16.36 7.39 -23.48
N ALA A 670 15.59 6.72 -24.31
CA ALA A 670 14.19 7.07 -24.58
C ALA A 670 13.34 5.80 -24.58
N SER A 671 12.16 5.87 -24.01
CA SER A 671 11.21 4.75 -24.06
C SER A 671 9.77 5.22 -24.27
N TYR A 672 9.01 4.37 -24.96
CA TYR A 672 7.57 4.39 -25.01
C TYR A 672 7.04 3.08 -24.44
N GLN A 673 6.21 3.16 -23.45
CA GLN A 673 5.69 2.01 -22.73
C GLN A 673 4.19 2.14 -22.59
N THR A 674 3.48 1.05 -22.83
CA THR A 674 2.07 0.95 -22.49
C THR A 674 1.88 -0.04 -21.36
N GLY A 675 0.82 0.12 -20.63
CA GLY A 675 0.41 -0.76 -19.55
C GLY A 675 -1.09 -0.74 -19.39
N PHE A 676 -1.60 -1.72 -18.68
CA PHE A 676 -3.00 -1.78 -18.30
C PHE A 676 -3.13 -2.41 -16.91
N ARG A 677 -4.22 -2.06 -16.25
CA ARG A 677 -4.63 -2.66 -14.99
C ARG A 677 -5.97 -3.35 -15.20
N ASN A 678 -6.03 -4.65 -14.94
CA ASN A 678 -7.30 -5.30 -14.76
C ASN A 678 -7.97 -4.76 -13.50
N PRO A 679 -9.28 -4.64 -13.46
CA PRO A 679 -9.98 -4.48 -12.20
C PRO A 679 -9.54 -5.56 -11.21
N SER A 680 -9.29 -5.17 -9.97
CA SER A 680 -8.88 -6.08 -8.90
C SER A 680 -9.99 -7.05 -8.53
N SER A 681 -9.67 -8.08 -7.72
CA SER A 681 -10.69 -8.97 -7.16
C SER A 681 -11.78 -8.21 -6.41
N GLN A 682 -11.41 -7.08 -5.78
CA GLN A 682 -12.38 -6.20 -5.11
C GLN A 682 -13.19 -5.38 -6.12
N ASP A 683 -12.55 -4.72 -7.11
CA ASP A 683 -13.28 -3.98 -8.15
C ASP A 683 -14.33 -4.88 -8.86
N LEU A 684 -14.01 -6.17 -9.02
CA LEU A 684 -14.87 -7.15 -9.68
C LEU A 684 -15.99 -7.71 -8.79
N TYR A 685 -15.72 -7.98 -7.49
CA TYR A 685 -16.58 -8.86 -6.68
C TYR A 685 -16.87 -8.38 -5.26
N ILE A 686 -16.36 -7.21 -4.83
CA ILE A 686 -16.61 -6.73 -3.47
C ILE A 686 -18.09 -6.59 -3.20
N SER A 687 -18.50 -6.98 -2.00
CA SER A 687 -19.86 -6.82 -1.46
C SER A 687 -19.74 -6.48 0.02
N LEU A 688 -19.29 -5.24 0.29
CA LEU A 688 -18.93 -4.81 1.63
C LEU A 688 -19.75 -3.62 2.05
N ASP A 689 -20.54 -3.77 3.11
CA ASP A 689 -21.13 -2.62 3.82
C ASP A 689 -20.02 -1.90 4.58
N VAL A 690 -19.83 -0.61 4.36
CA VAL A 690 -18.89 0.24 5.09
C VAL A 690 -19.64 1.29 5.89
N VAL A 691 -20.89 0.97 6.28
CA VAL A 691 -21.83 1.77 7.08
C VAL A 691 -22.43 2.95 6.30
N ARG A 692 -21.59 3.77 5.69
CA ARG A 692 -22.01 4.97 4.93
C ARG A 692 -22.55 4.64 3.56
N ALA A 693 -21.99 3.61 2.94
CA ALA A 693 -22.39 3.09 1.65
C ALA A 693 -22.14 1.58 1.63
N ILE A 694 -22.60 0.92 0.60
CA ILE A 694 -22.22 -0.46 0.28
C ILE A 694 -21.36 -0.41 -0.96
N ILE A 695 -20.13 -0.92 -0.85
CA ILE A 695 -19.23 -1.03 -1.99
C ILE A 695 -19.61 -2.29 -2.75
N ILE A 696 -19.84 -2.14 -4.05
CA ILE A 696 -20.24 -3.23 -4.93
C ILE A 696 -19.25 -3.39 -6.07
N GLY A 697 -18.73 -4.62 -6.22
CA GLY A 697 -17.91 -5.03 -7.36
C GLY A 697 -18.80 -5.30 -8.57
N THR A 698 -18.36 -4.86 -9.73
CA THR A 698 -19.22 -4.67 -10.88
C THR A 698 -18.82 -5.49 -12.10
N SER A 699 -18.28 -6.72 -11.89
CA SER A 699 -18.28 -7.71 -12.97
C SER A 699 -19.73 -8.16 -13.27
N PRO A 700 -20.05 -8.57 -14.50
CA PRO A 700 -21.39 -9.10 -14.82
C PRO A 700 -21.80 -10.22 -13.85
N ASP A 701 -20.92 -11.18 -13.58
CA ASP A 701 -21.17 -12.28 -12.64
C ASP A 701 -21.40 -11.79 -11.19
N SER A 702 -20.70 -10.72 -10.77
CA SER A 702 -20.89 -10.14 -9.43
C SER A 702 -22.26 -9.48 -9.29
N VAL A 703 -22.68 -8.70 -10.30
CA VAL A 703 -23.97 -8.03 -10.31
C VAL A 703 -25.12 -9.05 -10.25
N ASP A 704 -25.00 -10.16 -10.97
CA ASP A 704 -25.98 -11.26 -10.92
C ASP A 704 -26.02 -11.96 -9.55
N ARG A 705 -24.88 -12.08 -8.86
CA ARG A 705 -24.76 -12.71 -7.53
C ARG A 705 -25.22 -11.79 -6.40
N PHE A 706 -24.97 -10.47 -6.55
CA PHE A 706 -25.11 -9.52 -5.47
C PHE A 706 -26.54 -9.46 -4.91
N ARG A 707 -26.66 -9.62 -3.60
CA ARG A 707 -27.90 -9.49 -2.85
C ARG A 707 -27.62 -9.15 -1.38
N ILE A 708 -28.33 -8.17 -0.89
CA ILE A 708 -28.30 -7.80 0.53
C ILE A 708 -29.71 -7.64 1.07
N ARG A 709 -29.87 -7.81 2.37
CA ARG A 709 -31.08 -7.49 3.12
C ARG A 709 -30.86 -6.25 3.96
N THR A 710 -31.73 -5.28 3.81
CA THR A 710 -31.64 -4.01 4.53
C THR A 710 -33.04 -3.52 4.94
N THR A 711 -33.12 -2.70 5.97
CA THR A 711 -34.36 -2.05 6.41
C THR A 711 -34.29 -0.57 6.11
N GLY A 712 -35.44 0.04 5.82
CA GLY A 712 -35.59 1.50 5.69
C GLY A 712 -35.90 2.17 7.03
N GLN A 713 -36.05 3.47 6.98
CA GLN A 713 -36.48 4.26 8.15
C GLN A 713 -37.98 4.16 8.40
N SER A 714 -38.77 4.08 7.32
CA SER A 714 -40.22 4.03 7.41
C SER A 714 -40.81 2.64 7.62
N SER A 715 -40.02 1.58 7.40
CA SER A 715 -40.48 0.18 7.50
C SER A 715 -39.48 -0.71 8.21
N LEU A 716 -39.95 -1.47 9.19
CA LEU A 716 -39.18 -2.51 9.88
C LEU A 716 -39.06 -3.81 9.06
N ASN A 717 -39.81 -3.94 7.94
CA ASN A 717 -39.71 -5.09 7.08
C ASN A 717 -38.45 -4.97 6.22
N PRO A 718 -37.60 -6.02 6.18
CA PRO A 718 -36.39 -5.98 5.36
C PRO A 718 -36.70 -6.07 3.87
N TYR A 719 -36.05 -5.23 3.09
CA TYR A 719 -36.00 -5.29 1.63
C TYR A 719 -34.79 -6.09 1.17
N THR A 720 -34.89 -6.76 0.03
CA THR A 720 -33.76 -7.39 -0.64
C THR A 720 -33.38 -6.50 -1.82
N ILE A 721 -32.13 -6.03 -1.84
CA ILE A 721 -31.59 -5.29 -2.97
C ILE A 721 -30.64 -6.22 -3.74
N THR A 722 -30.81 -6.28 -5.04
CA THR A 722 -29.96 -7.05 -5.96
C THR A 722 -29.04 -6.09 -6.73
N GLY A 723 -27.95 -6.61 -7.32
CA GLY A 723 -27.07 -5.81 -8.17
C GLY A 723 -27.78 -5.22 -9.39
N ASP A 724 -28.72 -5.95 -9.98
CA ASP A 724 -29.57 -5.47 -11.07
C ASP A 724 -30.44 -4.27 -10.64
N MET A 725 -30.97 -4.28 -9.42
CA MET A 725 -31.71 -3.12 -8.87
C MET A 725 -30.76 -1.92 -8.72
N VAL A 726 -29.57 -2.11 -8.19
CA VAL A 726 -28.59 -1.00 -8.08
C VAL A 726 -28.25 -0.45 -9.46
N MET A 727 -27.94 -1.31 -10.43
CA MET A 727 -27.56 -0.91 -11.78
C MET A 727 -28.67 -0.17 -12.53
N ASN A 728 -29.89 -0.63 -12.41
CA ASN A 728 -31.00 -0.16 -13.25
C ASN A 728 -31.97 0.80 -12.56
N ASN A 729 -31.96 0.89 -11.21
CA ASN A 729 -32.92 1.62 -10.40
C ASN A 729 -32.26 2.53 -9.36
N SER A 730 -31.16 3.23 -9.71
CA SER A 730 -30.50 4.20 -8.83
C SER A 730 -30.54 5.61 -9.37
N TYR A 731 -30.58 6.57 -8.47
CA TYR A 731 -30.36 7.99 -8.73
C TYR A 731 -28.89 8.37 -8.53
N THR A 732 -28.45 9.44 -9.17
CA THR A 732 -27.22 10.13 -8.79
C THR A 732 -27.35 10.73 -7.38
N LEU A 733 -26.23 11.12 -6.75
CA LEU A 733 -26.25 11.83 -5.46
C LEU A 733 -27.07 13.13 -5.51
N GLY A 734 -27.33 13.68 -6.71
CA GLY A 734 -28.15 14.87 -6.92
C GLY A 734 -29.55 14.78 -6.34
N ILE A 735 -30.10 13.56 -6.18
CA ILE A 735 -31.42 13.34 -5.59
C ILE A 735 -31.55 13.93 -4.18
N LEU A 736 -30.47 13.92 -3.40
CA LEU A 736 -30.45 14.49 -2.04
C LEU A 736 -30.57 16.02 -2.05
N ASN A 737 -30.39 16.66 -3.20
CA ASN A 737 -30.56 18.09 -3.45
C ASN A 737 -31.70 18.38 -4.44
N GLY A 738 -32.58 17.40 -4.69
CA GLY A 738 -33.76 17.55 -5.54
C GLY A 738 -33.53 17.35 -7.04
N ASP A 739 -32.37 16.82 -7.46
CA ASP A 739 -32.10 16.40 -8.84
C ASP A 739 -32.48 14.91 -9.04
N PHE A 740 -33.56 14.68 -9.81
CA PHE A 740 -34.10 13.34 -10.06
C PHE A 740 -33.39 12.57 -11.18
N SER A 741 -32.13 12.91 -11.47
CA SER A 741 -31.37 12.25 -12.53
C SER A 741 -31.11 10.77 -12.18
N LYS A 742 -31.48 9.88 -13.10
CA LYS A 742 -31.11 8.46 -13.02
C LYS A 742 -29.61 8.31 -13.23
N ALA A 743 -28.96 7.48 -12.43
CA ALA A 743 -27.58 7.07 -12.65
C ALA A 743 -27.44 6.19 -13.91
N ASN A 744 -26.37 6.40 -14.69
CA ASN A 744 -26.02 5.58 -15.85
C ASN A 744 -24.78 4.75 -15.48
N LEU A 745 -25.02 3.54 -14.95
CA LEU A 745 -23.97 2.68 -14.43
C LEU A 745 -23.52 1.68 -15.47
N GLU A 746 -22.20 1.51 -15.58
CA GLU A 746 -21.55 0.55 -16.47
C GLU A 746 -20.68 -0.42 -15.67
N TYR A 747 -20.38 -1.59 -16.24
CA TYR A 747 -19.45 -2.55 -15.64
C TYR A 747 -18.04 -1.97 -15.63
N VAL A 748 -17.25 -2.37 -14.64
CA VAL A 748 -15.85 -1.97 -14.57
C VAL A 748 -15.02 -2.68 -15.64
N GLU A 749 -14.18 -1.91 -16.31
CA GLU A 749 -13.29 -2.34 -17.40
C GLU A 749 -11.81 -2.08 -17.09
N PRO A 750 -10.86 -2.65 -17.85
CA PRO A 750 -9.44 -2.36 -17.65
C PRO A 750 -9.08 -0.88 -17.85
N GLU A 751 -8.21 -0.38 -16.99
CA GLU A 751 -7.58 0.94 -17.11
C GLU A 751 -6.30 0.84 -17.93
N TYR A 752 -6.03 1.83 -18.78
CA TYR A 752 -4.88 1.86 -19.69
C TYR A 752 -3.95 3.05 -19.41
N VAL A 753 -2.64 2.82 -19.54
CA VAL A 753 -1.64 3.88 -19.44
C VAL A 753 -0.68 3.86 -20.63
N GLN A 754 -0.31 5.04 -21.12
CA GLN A 754 0.75 5.28 -22.10
C GLN A 754 1.77 6.20 -21.48
N THR A 755 3.01 5.75 -21.37
CA THR A 755 4.12 6.53 -20.79
C THR A 755 5.22 6.74 -21.81
N ARG A 756 5.68 7.99 -21.92
CA ARG A 756 6.91 8.35 -22.62
C ARG A 756 7.93 8.78 -21.60
N GLU A 757 9.16 8.33 -21.78
CA GLU A 757 10.26 8.64 -20.86
C GLU A 757 11.50 9.04 -21.66
N LEU A 758 12.20 10.05 -21.16
CA LEU A 758 13.51 10.47 -21.63
C LEU A 758 14.45 10.54 -20.45
N GLY A 759 15.66 10.00 -20.58
CA GLY A 759 16.64 9.99 -19.51
C GLY A 759 18.06 10.20 -19.99
N TYR A 760 18.90 10.64 -19.07
CA TYR A 760 20.35 10.81 -19.26
C TYR A 760 21.07 10.22 -18.07
N ARG A 761 22.14 9.47 -18.34
CA ARG A 761 23.04 8.94 -17.31
C ARG A 761 24.47 9.35 -17.55
N TYR A 762 25.16 9.69 -16.48
CA TYR A 762 26.59 9.85 -16.40
C TYR A 762 27.16 8.87 -15.40
N ASN A 763 28.17 8.09 -15.77
CA ASN A 763 28.86 7.12 -14.93
C ASN A 763 30.35 7.43 -14.88
N GLY A 764 30.78 8.07 -13.81
CA GLY A 764 32.18 8.39 -13.54
C GLY A 764 32.66 7.69 -12.25
N LYS A 765 33.95 7.53 -12.08
CA LYS A 765 34.54 6.83 -10.91
C LYS A 765 34.15 7.43 -9.53
N LYS A 766 33.85 8.73 -9.44
CA LYS A 766 33.55 9.43 -8.18
C LYS A 766 32.22 10.15 -8.18
N LEU A 767 31.54 10.17 -9.30
CA LEU A 767 30.27 10.85 -9.49
C LEU A 767 29.40 10.05 -10.46
N SER A 768 28.19 9.75 -10.07
CA SER A 768 27.14 9.25 -10.95
C SER A 768 25.96 10.25 -10.96
N LEU A 769 25.29 10.34 -12.08
CA LEU A 769 24.11 11.16 -12.27
C LEU A 769 23.10 10.39 -13.13
N ASP A 770 21.87 10.35 -12.69
CA ASP A 770 20.74 9.82 -13.46
C ASP A 770 19.58 10.83 -13.40
N VAL A 771 19.19 11.36 -14.56
CA VAL A 771 18.05 12.26 -14.70
C VAL A 771 17.04 11.62 -15.63
N SER A 772 15.77 11.64 -15.26
CA SER A 772 14.68 11.13 -16.08
C SER A 772 13.47 12.04 -16.03
N ALA A 773 12.81 12.24 -17.16
CA ALA A 773 11.53 12.91 -17.28
C ALA A 773 10.51 11.95 -17.90
N TYR A 774 9.27 11.99 -17.42
CA TYR A 774 8.19 11.15 -17.93
C TYR A 774 6.90 11.94 -18.15
N TRP A 775 6.09 11.44 -19.08
CA TRP A 775 4.74 11.91 -19.40
C TRP A 775 3.85 10.67 -19.56
N SER A 776 2.83 10.58 -18.73
CA SER A 776 1.86 9.47 -18.77
C SER A 776 0.46 10.00 -19.06
N LYS A 777 -0.29 9.21 -19.84
CA LYS A 777 -1.71 9.44 -20.13
C LYS A 777 -2.45 8.18 -19.71
N PHE A 778 -3.41 8.35 -18.80
CA PHE A 778 -4.33 7.30 -18.38
C PHE A 778 -5.67 7.53 -19.08
N THR A 779 -6.29 6.45 -19.52
CA THR A 779 -7.62 6.42 -20.13
C THR A 779 -8.41 5.26 -19.54
N ASN A 780 -9.71 5.39 -19.53
CA ASN A 780 -10.61 4.42 -18.89
C ASN A 780 -10.23 4.21 -17.41
N PHE A 781 -9.99 5.31 -16.69
CA PHE A 781 -9.47 5.28 -15.32
C PHE A 781 -10.52 4.66 -14.39
N ILE A 782 -10.13 3.63 -13.61
CA ILE A 782 -11.03 2.97 -12.67
C ILE A 782 -11.29 3.90 -11.48
N THR A 783 -12.57 4.11 -11.19
CA THR A 783 -13.06 4.99 -10.11
C THR A 783 -14.33 4.40 -9.51
N GLU A 784 -14.91 5.12 -8.56
CA GLU A 784 -16.18 4.79 -7.93
C GLU A 784 -17.21 5.89 -8.21
N GLU A 785 -18.46 5.50 -8.41
CA GLU A 785 -19.60 6.39 -8.47
C GLU A 785 -20.55 6.09 -7.30
N THR A 786 -20.84 7.10 -6.47
CA THR A 786 -21.81 6.94 -5.38
C THR A 786 -23.22 7.20 -5.91
N VAL A 787 -24.11 6.24 -5.70
CA VAL A 787 -25.51 6.31 -6.14
C VAL A 787 -26.47 6.00 -4.99
N ILE A 788 -27.71 6.44 -5.15
CA ILE A 788 -28.80 6.27 -4.18
C ILE A 788 -29.84 5.32 -4.77
N THR A 789 -29.96 4.13 -4.18
CA THR A 789 -30.97 3.13 -4.59
C THR A 789 -32.16 3.18 -3.63
N PRO A 790 -33.37 3.48 -4.12
CA PRO A 790 -34.58 3.42 -3.31
C PRO A 790 -34.91 1.97 -2.95
N LEU A 791 -35.38 1.74 -1.72
CA LEU A 791 -35.76 0.40 -1.25
C LEU A 791 -37.07 -0.11 -1.89
N TYR A 792 -37.88 0.79 -2.38
CA TYR A 792 -39.07 0.49 -3.16
C TYR A 792 -39.33 1.59 -4.22
N GLY A 793 -40.22 1.31 -5.16
CA GLY A 793 -40.52 2.22 -6.26
C GLY A 793 -39.46 2.23 -7.36
N TYR A 794 -39.64 3.10 -8.35
CA TYR A 794 -38.78 3.14 -9.53
C TYR A 794 -38.26 4.55 -9.79
N VAL A 795 -37.03 4.65 -10.28
CA VAL A 795 -36.41 5.93 -10.68
C VAL A 795 -37.04 6.54 -11.94
N THR A 796 -37.83 5.76 -12.68
CA THR A 796 -38.57 6.20 -13.87
C THR A 796 -39.86 6.94 -13.56
N ASP A 797 -40.27 6.94 -12.28
CA ASP A 797 -41.44 7.65 -11.79
C ASP A 797 -41.20 8.23 -10.39
N LEU A 798 -42.18 8.94 -9.83
CA LEU A 798 -42.01 9.58 -8.52
C LEU A 798 -41.95 8.61 -7.33
N SER A 799 -42.27 7.34 -7.50
CA SER A 799 -42.35 6.39 -6.37
C SER A 799 -40.98 6.13 -5.75
N GLY A 800 -39.91 6.09 -6.56
CA GLY A 800 -38.52 5.99 -6.05
C GLY A 800 -38.10 7.24 -5.26
N ALA A 801 -38.43 8.43 -5.77
CA ALA A 801 -38.14 9.68 -5.08
C ALA A 801 -38.88 9.79 -3.74
N MET A 802 -40.15 9.32 -3.66
CA MET A 802 -40.88 9.23 -2.41
C MET A 802 -40.25 8.30 -1.40
N ALA A 803 -39.65 7.20 -1.85
CA ALA A 803 -38.89 6.31 -0.97
C ALA A 803 -37.64 7.00 -0.40
N VAL A 804 -36.92 7.76 -1.24
CA VAL A 804 -35.74 8.53 -0.80
C VAL A 804 -36.13 9.62 0.21
N ASP A 805 -37.23 10.36 -0.05
CA ASP A 805 -37.76 11.39 0.86
C ASP A 805 -38.20 10.80 2.22
N ALA A 806 -38.73 9.57 2.22
CA ALA A 806 -39.06 8.81 3.42
C ALA A 806 -37.84 8.25 4.19
N GLY A 807 -36.62 8.41 3.67
CA GLY A 807 -35.42 7.82 4.22
C GLY A 807 -35.25 6.32 3.93
N ASP A 808 -36.06 5.77 3.01
CA ASP A 808 -36.02 4.37 2.62
C ASP A 808 -35.16 4.17 1.37
N PHE A 809 -33.86 4.34 1.56
CA PHE A 809 -32.84 4.16 0.53
C PHE A 809 -31.53 3.62 1.10
N ARG A 810 -30.63 3.18 0.21
CA ARG A 810 -29.23 2.89 0.53
C ARG A 810 -28.32 3.56 -0.48
N ALA A 811 -27.18 4.06 0.03
CA ALA A 811 -26.09 4.53 -0.82
C ALA A 811 -25.23 3.35 -1.23
N PHE A 812 -24.82 3.33 -2.49
CA PHE A 812 -23.88 2.36 -3.04
C PHE A 812 -22.71 3.08 -3.69
N ASN A 813 -21.50 2.56 -3.48
CA ASN A 813 -20.31 2.90 -4.26
C ASN A 813 -20.17 1.84 -5.35
N TRP A 814 -20.44 2.24 -6.59
CA TRP A 814 -20.38 1.39 -7.78
C TRP A 814 -19.02 1.55 -8.44
N ASN A 815 -18.25 0.46 -8.52
CA ASN A 815 -16.98 0.47 -9.23
C ASN A 815 -17.23 0.62 -10.74
N THR A 816 -16.59 1.60 -11.36
CA THR A 816 -16.78 1.93 -12.78
C THR A 816 -15.53 2.58 -13.36
N ASN A 817 -15.61 3.07 -14.57
CA ASN A 817 -14.56 3.83 -15.23
C ASN A 817 -15.02 5.25 -15.55
N THR A 818 -14.07 6.18 -15.69
CA THR A 818 -14.36 7.52 -16.20
C THR A 818 -13.79 7.69 -17.60
N ASP A 819 -14.56 8.38 -18.47
CA ASP A 819 -14.11 8.80 -19.81
C ASP A 819 -13.06 9.94 -19.75
N ASP A 820 -12.88 10.55 -18.59
CA ASP A 820 -11.92 11.63 -18.40
C ASP A 820 -10.49 11.13 -18.57
N ILE A 821 -9.66 11.99 -19.11
CA ILE A 821 -8.25 11.71 -19.33
C ILE A 821 -7.44 12.22 -18.14
N VAL A 822 -6.70 11.31 -17.52
CA VAL A 822 -5.76 11.65 -16.44
C VAL A 822 -4.35 11.70 -17.02
N LYS A 823 -3.66 12.83 -16.86
CA LYS A 823 -2.28 13.01 -17.29
C LYS A 823 -1.39 13.25 -16.09
N THR A 824 -0.24 12.58 -16.08
CA THR A 824 0.82 12.86 -15.11
C THR A 824 2.11 13.16 -15.82
N MET A 825 2.90 14.04 -15.22
CA MET A 825 4.26 14.31 -15.69
C MET A 825 5.19 14.51 -14.50
N GLY A 826 6.46 14.23 -14.70
CA GLY A 826 7.45 14.49 -13.69
C GLY A 826 8.87 14.41 -14.19
N ILE A 827 9.77 14.90 -13.35
CA ILE A 827 11.21 14.82 -13.52
C ILE A 827 11.84 14.35 -12.22
N SER A 828 12.78 13.44 -12.31
CA SER A 828 13.56 12.97 -11.18
C SER A 828 15.04 12.99 -11.51
N ALA A 829 15.84 13.50 -10.58
CA ALA A 829 17.30 13.54 -10.67
C ALA A 829 17.91 12.87 -9.46
N GLY A 830 18.85 11.96 -9.67
CA GLY A 830 19.67 11.32 -8.65
C GLY A 830 21.14 11.60 -8.90
N MET A 831 21.88 11.90 -7.86
CA MET A 831 23.31 12.13 -7.88
C MET A 831 23.95 11.40 -6.70
N ASP A 832 24.97 10.60 -6.99
CA ASP A 832 25.83 9.98 -5.98
C ASP A 832 27.27 10.39 -6.21
N ALA A 833 27.95 10.81 -5.15
CA ALA A 833 29.32 11.30 -5.23
C ALA A 833 30.17 10.80 -4.08
N LYS A 834 31.39 10.34 -4.38
CA LYS A 834 32.42 9.99 -3.39
C LYS A 834 33.42 11.14 -3.20
N VAL A 835 33.47 11.69 -2.00
CA VAL A 835 34.37 12.79 -1.63
C VAL A 835 35.26 12.35 -0.45
N GLY A 836 36.45 11.84 -0.80
CA GLY A 836 37.33 11.21 0.19
C GLY A 836 36.70 9.93 0.75
N LYS A 837 36.43 9.91 2.05
CA LYS A 837 35.76 8.80 2.75
C LYS A 837 34.24 9.02 2.90
N PHE A 838 33.68 10.04 2.28
CA PHE A 838 32.27 10.37 2.40
C PHE A 838 31.53 10.01 1.12
N ASP A 839 30.37 9.41 1.28
CA ASP A 839 29.39 9.15 0.25
C ASP A 839 28.26 10.18 0.38
N LEU A 840 28.00 10.89 -0.71
CA LEU A 840 26.94 11.91 -0.82
C LEU A 840 25.90 11.43 -1.80
N GLY A 841 24.66 11.31 -1.34
CA GLY A 841 23.49 11.00 -2.17
C GLY A 841 22.52 12.18 -2.20
N THR A 842 21.97 12.50 -3.36
CA THR A 842 20.92 13.51 -3.49
C THR A 842 19.89 13.05 -4.49
N THR A 843 18.61 13.13 -4.14
CA THR A 843 17.52 12.93 -5.10
C THR A 843 16.54 14.08 -5.05
N LEU A 844 16.13 14.53 -6.24
CA LEU A 844 15.11 15.56 -6.42
C LEU A 844 14.02 15.01 -7.33
N SER A 845 12.77 15.25 -7.00
CA SER A 845 11.63 14.79 -7.79
C SER A 845 10.55 15.86 -7.84
N TYR A 846 10.00 16.05 -9.04
CA TYR A 846 8.82 16.86 -9.30
C TYR A 846 7.75 15.96 -9.95
N ASN A 847 6.52 16.02 -9.50
CA ASN A 847 5.39 15.28 -10.07
C ASN A 847 4.16 16.17 -10.12
N GLU A 848 3.41 16.09 -11.19
CA GLU A 848 2.19 16.85 -11.38
C GLU A 848 1.10 16.00 -12.06
N LEU A 849 -0.13 16.21 -11.61
CA LEU A 849 -1.34 15.63 -12.18
C LEU A 849 -2.16 16.71 -12.88
N LYS A 850 -2.78 16.35 -14.00
CA LYS A 850 -3.80 17.14 -14.69
C LYS A 850 -4.97 16.26 -15.11
N LYS A 851 -6.18 16.64 -14.75
CA LYS A 851 -7.43 16.00 -15.19
C LYS A 851 -7.99 16.80 -16.37
N GLU A 852 -8.45 16.13 -17.42
CA GLU A 852 -9.05 16.74 -18.61
C GLU A 852 -10.35 15.99 -18.95
N GLY A 853 -11.48 16.68 -18.95
CA GLY A 853 -12.82 16.14 -19.21
C GLY A 853 -13.90 16.93 -18.49
N ASP A 854 -15.14 16.49 -18.65
CA ASP A 854 -16.33 17.16 -18.10
C ASP A 854 -16.63 16.74 -16.66
N ASN A 855 -16.12 15.57 -16.21
CA ASN A 855 -16.29 15.04 -14.87
C ASN A 855 -15.03 15.20 -14.01
N ALA A 856 -14.44 16.41 -14.00
CA ALA A 856 -13.21 16.70 -13.26
C ALA A 856 -13.32 16.51 -11.73
N GLY A 857 -14.51 16.20 -11.21
CA GLY A 857 -14.79 15.98 -9.78
C GLY A 857 -14.50 14.57 -9.26
N PHE A 858 -14.15 13.59 -10.12
CA PHE A 858 -13.85 12.23 -9.65
C PHE A 858 -12.57 12.19 -8.78
N ILE A 859 -12.50 11.22 -7.87
CA ILE A 859 -11.35 11.02 -6.99
C ILE A 859 -10.23 10.35 -7.78
N SER A 860 -9.07 11.02 -7.88
CA SER A 860 -7.91 10.48 -8.65
C SER A 860 -6.97 9.65 -7.80
N TYR A 861 -7.00 9.83 -6.48
CA TYR A 861 -6.05 9.22 -5.54
C TYR A 861 -4.59 9.51 -5.90
N PHE A 862 -4.29 10.69 -6.47
CA PHE A 862 -2.91 11.03 -6.84
C PHE A 862 -1.99 11.10 -5.63
N ASN A 863 -2.43 11.70 -4.55
CA ASN A 863 -1.88 11.64 -3.19
C ASN A 863 -0.35 11.79 -3.13
N THR A 864 0.19 12.66 -3.95
CA THR A 864 1.65 12.77 -4.12
C THR A 864 2.09 14.23 -4.06
N PRO A 865 3.11 14.56 -3.26
CA PRO A 865 3.69 15.89 -3.21
C PRO A 865 4.27 16.29 -4.57
N LYS A 866 4.08 17.55 -4.99
CA LYS A 866 4.69 18.06 -6.23
C LYS A 866 6.21 18.03 -6.18
N VAL A 867 6.80 18.40 -5.05
CA VAL A 867 8.26 18.48 -4.86
C VAL A 867 8.71 17.61 -3.71
N ARG A 868 9.70 16.76 -3.98
CA ARG A 868 10.41 15.99 -2.95
C ARG A 868 11.92 16.12 -3.14
N ALA A 869 12.63 16.25 -2.04
CA ALA A 869 14.10 16.31 -2.01
C ALA A 869 14.63 15.39 -0.92
N LYS A 870 15.71 14.70 -1.20
CA LYS A 870 16.38 13.81 -0.25
C LYS A 870 17.87 14.03 -0.34
N PHE A 871 18.52 14.07 0.81
CA PHE A 871 19.95 14.27 0.96
C PHE A 871 20.49 13.22 1.89
N GLN A 872 21.57 12.57 1.48
CA GLN A 872 22.26 11.55 2.27
C GLN A 872 23.71 11.90 2.40
N LEU A 873 24.26 11.69 3.57
CA LEU A 873 25.67 11.77 3.88
C LEU A 873 26.05 10.54 4.67
N GLY A 874 26.93 9.73 4.13
CA GLY A 874 27.47 8.55 4.78
C GLY A 874 28.98 8.51 4.72
N SER A 875 29.53 7.57 5.44
CA SER A 875 30.94 7.18 5.27
C SER A 875 31.00 5.67 5.35
N VAL A 876 31.80 5.10 4.47
CA VAL A 876 32.25 3.71 4.55
C VAL A 876 33.71 3.76 4.97
N ASP A 877 34.07 3.03 6.01
CA ASP A 877 35.44 2.99 6.53
C ASP A 877 36.00 4.38 6.97
N LEU A 878 35.17 5.20 7.66
CA LEU A 878 35.67 6.41 8.28
C LEU A 878 36.82 6.09 9.22
N SER A 879 36.69 4.97 9.97
CA SER A 879 37.75 4.21 10.60
C SER A 879 37.47 2.71 10.41
N GLU A 880 38.44 1.84 10.59
CA GLU A 880 38.29 0.37 10.49
C GLU A 880 37.18 -0.24 11.37
N LYS A 881 36.51 0.56 12.18
CA LYS A 881 35.51 0.10 13.17
C LYS A 881 34.27 0.97 13.26
N PHE A 882 34.16 2.02 12.46
CA PHE A 882 33.09 3.00 12.62
C PHE A 882 32.65 3.61 11.30
N ASP A 883 31.33 3.54 11.04
CA ASP A 883 30.62 4.18 9.95
C ASP A 883 29.44 4.99 10.48
N PHE A 884 29.00 5.97 9.70
CA PHE A 884 27.76 6.67 9.99
C PHE A 884 26.98 6.98 8.72
N ASN A 885 25.67 7.18 8.86
CA ASN A 885 24.79 7.66 7.80
C ASN A 885 23.77 8.64 8.37
N VAL A 886 23.52 9.72 7.64
CA VAL A 886 22.52 10.72 7.94
C VAL A 886 21.69 10.96 6.69
N SER A 887 20.39 11.03 6.83
CA SER A 887 19.49 11.40 5.74
C SER A 887 18.55 12.54 6.15
N ALA A 888 18.27 13.44 5.20
CA ALA A 888 17.28 14.48 5.32
C ALA A 888 16.30 14.39 4.15
N ARG A 889 15.01 14.33 4.45
CA ARG A 889 13.94 14.16 3.47
C ARG A 889 12.92 15.28 3.59
N TYR A 890 12.58 15.88 2.46
CA TYR A 890 11.61 16.96 2.37
C TYR A 890 10.50 16.64 1.37
N HIS A 891 9.28 17.03 1.70
CA HIS A 891 8.21 17.17 0.73
C HIS A 891 7.38 18.44 1.02
N ASN A 892 6.83 19.06 -0.05
CA ASN A 892 5.87 20.14 0.12
C ASN A 892 4.49 19.58 0.52
N SER A 893 3.58 20.47 0.95
CA SER A 893 2.19 20.09 1.21
C SER A 893 1.50 19.56 -0.05
N PHE A 894 0.54 18.66 0.15
CA PHE A 894 -0.25 18.07 -0.93
C PHE A 894 -1.62 17.63 -0.42
N MET A 895 -2.60 17.55 -1.33
CA MET A 895 -3.92 17.03 -1.00
C MET A 895 -3.90 15.51 -0.98
N TRP A 896 -4.44 14.94 0.09
CA TRP A 896 -4.78 13.54 0.18
C TRP A 896 -6.27 13.36 -0.11
N GLU A 897 -6.59 12.73 -1.22
CA GLU A 897 -7.95 12.35 -1.61
C GLU A 897 -8.25 10.98 -1.01
N GLY A 898 -9.19 10.88 -0.10
CA GLY A 898 -9.72 9.63 0.44
C GLY A 898 -11.18 9.44 0.01
N THR A 899 -11.72 8.23 0.13
CA THR A 899 -13.09 7.89 -0.28
C THR A 899 -14.14 8.78 0.40
N PHE A 900 -13.97 9.11 1.68
CA PHE A 900 -14.97 9.84 2.45
C PHE A 900 -14.59 11.27 2.84
N PHE A 901 -13.32 11.64 2.69
CA PHE A 901 -12.89 13.01 2.94
C PHE A 901 -11.51 13.28 2.32
N THR A 902 -11.26 14.55 2.05
CA THR A 902 -10.01 15.04 1.45
C THR A 902 -9.35 16.01 2.42
N GLU A 903 -8.03 15.88 2.62
CA GLU A 903 -7.28 16.71 3.55
C GLU A 903 -5.92 17.12 2.97
N GLU A 904 -5.43 18.31 3.37
CA GLU A 904 -4.08 18.74 3.04
C GLU A 904 -3.07 18.17 4.04
N ILE A 905 -2.14 17.34 3.55
CA ILE A 905 -0.98 16.87 4.31
C ILE A 905 0.10 17.96 4.27
N SER A 906 0.54 18.38 5.44
CA SER A 906 1.48 19.49 5.58
C SER A 906 2.88 19.17 5.07
N ALA A 907 3.58 20.20 4.57
CA ALA A 907 5.00 20.12 4.21
C ALA A 907 5.86 19.79 5.42
N ARG A 908 6.90 18.94 5.22
CA ARG A 908 7.77 18.55 6.33
C ARG A 908 9.19 18.21 5.91
N TRP A 909 10.08 18.28 6.88
CA TRP A 909 11.41 17.69 6.88
C TRP A 909 11.44 16.52 7.86
N ASN A 910 12.03 15.39 7.44
CA ASN A 910 12.37 14.28 8.30
C ASN A 910 13.90 14.10 8.28
N PHE A 911 14.48 13.88 9.44
CA PHE A 911 15.92 13.64 9.61
C PHE A 911 16.11 12.28 10.26
N ASP A 912 16.97 11.47 9.68
CA ASP A 912 17.32 10.15 10.22
C ASP A 912 18.83 10.03 10.31
N ALA A 913 19.32 9.25 11.28
CA ALA A 913 20.75 8.98 11.43
C ALA A 913 20.98 7.54 11.92
N SER A 914 22.11 6.98 11.53
CA SER A 914 22.61 5.73 12.09
C SER A 914 24.14 5.73 12.21
N MET A 915 24.63 4.93 13.15
CA MET A 915 26.04 4.68 13.40
C MET A 915 26.26 3.18 13.48
N ASN A 916 27.28 2.68 12.81
CA ASN A 916 27.68 1.27 12.82
C ASN A 916 29.04 1.14 13.51
N PHE A 917 29.17 0.17 14.38
CA PHE A 917 30.39 -0.16 15.11
C PHE A 917 30.73 -1.62 14.87
N ASP A 918 31.88 -1.90 14.26
CA ASP A 918 32.42 -3.25 14.18
C ASP A 918 33.01 -3.67 15.52
N VAL A 919 32.55 -4.80 16.03
CA VAL A 919 33.01 -5.38 17.31
C VAL A 919 33.61 -6.76 17.05
N PRO A 920 34.89 -6.85 16.63
CA PRO A 920 35.52 -8.09 16.26
C PRO A 920 35.55 -9.14 17.37
N SER A 921 35.62 -8.70 18.63
CA SER A 921 35.55 -9.60 19.81
C SER A 921 34.23 -10.37 19.94
N LEU A 922 33.15 -9.82 19.38
CA LEU A 922 31.83 -10.45 19.32
C LEU A 922 31.53 -11.03 17.94
N LYS A 923 32.47 -10.95 16.97
CA LYS A 923 32.29 -11.34 15.57
C LYS A 923 31.05 -10.70 14.91
N GLY A 924 30.74 -9.47 15.24
CA GLY A 924 29.51 -8.82 14.77
C GLY A 924 29.59 -7.30 14.76
N LYS A 925 28.47 -6.69 14.37
CA LYS A 925 28.29 -5.24 14.25
C LYS A 925 27.20 -4.75 15.20
N ILE A 926 27.43 -3.60 15.81
CA ILE A 926 26.39 -2.87 16.57
C ILE A 926 25.98 -1.66 15.72
N LYS A 927 24.68 -1.54 15.46
CA LYS A 927 24.07 -0.38 14.80
C LYS A 927 23.19 0.36 15.79
N VAL A 928 23.38 1.66 15.89
CA VAL A 928 22.50 2.56 16.66
C VAL A 928 21.85 3.50 15.65
N GLY A 929 20.54 3.61 15.68
CA GLY A 929 19.83 4.42 14.71
C GLY A 929 18.66 5.19 15.31
N ALA A 930 18.27 6.26 14.62
CA ALA A 930 17.13 7.09 14.93
C ALA A 930 16.45 7.54 13.63
N VAL A 931 15.14 7.40 13.59
CA VAL A 931 14.26 7.86 12.51
C VAL A 931 13.40 8.99 13.04
N ASN A 932 13.20 10.04 12.25
CA ASN A 932 12.53 11.28 12.64
C ASN A 932 13.15 11.93 13.89
N LEU A 933 14.46 12.19 13.83
CA LEU A 933 15.25 12.83 14.91
C LEU A 933 14.71 14.19 15.38
N SER A 934 13.88 14.85 14.55
CA SER A 934 13.27 16.14 14.94
C SER A 934 12.28 16.00 16.10
N GLY A 935 11.81 14.80 16.39
CA GLY A 935 10.81 14.51 17.42
C GLY A 935 9.41 15.02 17.10
N LYS A 936 9.18 15.60 15.92
CA LYS A 936 7.89 16.15 15.54
C LYS A 936 6.96 15.05 15.04
N ASP A 937 5.83 14.90 15.69
CA ASP A 937 4.76 14.01 15.22
C ASP A 937 4.16 14.51 13.91
N TYR A 938 3.74 13.58 13.07
CA TYR A 938 3.07 13.88 11.82
C TYR A 938 2.07 12.79 11.40
N ILE A 939 1.06 13.19 10.64
CA ILE A 939 0.10 12.29 10.00
C ILE A 939 0.54 12.08 8.55
N PRO A 940 0.81 10.84 8.11
CA PRO A 940 1.32 10.57 6.76
C PRO A 940 0.25 10.69 5.67
N TYR A 941 -1.02 10.45 6.02
CA TYR A 941 -2.20 10.54 5.17
C TYR A 941 -3.47 10.73 6.03
N ALA A 942 -4.52 11.24 5.43
CA ALA A 942 -5.77 11.56 6.12
C ALA A 942 -6.34 10.34 6.88
N GLY A 943 -6.60 10.51 8.17
CA GLY A 943 -7.10 9.45 9.07
C GLY A 943 -6.08 8.38 9.48
N GLY A 944 -4.81 8.53 9.08
CA GLY A 944 -3.73 7.62 9.45
C GLY A 944 -3.26 7.76 10.89
N GLY A 945 -2.40 6.83 11.32
CA GLY A 945 -1.72 6.90 12.62
C GLY A 945 -0.79 8.10 12.73
N THR A 946 -0.65 8.62 13.91
CA THR A 946 0.27 9.74 14.21
C THR A 946 1.68 9.20 14.44
N ILE A 947 2.58 9.45 13.49
CA ILE A 947 3.95 8.92 13.48
C ILE A 947 4.88 9.86 14.24
N GLY A 948 5.57 9.31 15.22
CA GLY A 948 6.62 10.00 15.98
C GLY A 948 8.02 9.54 15.58
N SER A 949 8.93 9.52 16.55
CA SER A 949 10.33 9.09 16.40
C SER A 949 10.50 7.60 16.67
N THR A 950 11.52 7.01 16.06
CA THR A 950 11.95 5.64 16.37
C THR A 950 13.45 5.64 16.70
N TYR A 951 13.83 5.10 17.84
CA TYR A 951 15.21 4.91 18.27
C TYR A 951 15.49 3.44 18.43
N TYR A 952 16.62 2.96 17.93
CA TYR A 952 16.94 1.53 18.00
C TYR A 952 18.41 1.22 18.16
N VAL A 953 18.67 0.07 18.73
CA VAL A 953 19.98 -0.58 18.77
C VAL A 953 19.85 -1.97 18.18
N GLN A 954 20.73 -2.32 17.26
CA GLN A 954 20.79 -3.64 16.64
C GLN A 954 22.18 -4.24 16.85
N TYR A 955 22.24 -5.50 17.21
CA TYR A 955 23.42 -6.33 17.08
C TYR A 955 23.22 -7.34 15.97
N SER A 956 24.15 -7.44 15.04
CA SER A 956 24.14 -8.40 13.94
C SER A 956 25.42 -9.25 13.92
N LEU A 957 25.23 -10.52 13.57
CA LEU A 957 26.28 -11.55 13.51
C LEU A 957 26.19 -12.24 12.15
N ASP A 958 27.36 -12.47 11.51
CA ASP A 958 27.48 -13.19 10.24
C ASP A 958 28.68 -14.15 10.33
N LEU A 959 28.44 -15.51 10.23
CA LEU A 959 29.39 -16.57 10.46
C LEU A 959 29.47 -17.54 9.28
#